data_5de29221d5f4437a7a67d4f3704fe939
#
_entry.id   5de29221d5f4437a7a67d4f3704fe939
#
_cell.length_a   1.000
_cell.length_b   1.000
_cell.length_c   1.000
_cell.angle_alpha   90.00
_cell.angle_beta   90.00
_cell.angle_gamma   90.00
#
_symmetry.space_group_name_H-M   'P 1'
#
loop_
_entity.id
_entity.type
_entity.pdbx_description
1 polymer ?
#
loop_
_entity_poly.entity_id
_entity_poly.type
_entity_poly.pdbx_seq_one_letter_code
_entity_poly.pdbx_strand_id
1 'polypeptide(L)'
;MNDFQYEIDEDGIAMLSWDTPLKNINIIDHQSISDLETKIDHALANDTVIGIIIFSEKNNFSGGMDLNTLSKIPGIFTNDHKKNLFKGIKVFNDLTRKIERAGMDNDNIGGKPIVCALNGDALGIGYEIALSCHKIFVSDNRNGKIGFPDILVGMLPLAGGISRLMRKVNKDLCKSILQKGELIDFENALIHGMVDQILPLVELMPSAKLWIKNAANKDIIKPFDIKTETTTKSIISDFISFESYITETNKKSDANGIHASFEAMIEDLYKDINDKFDYALQKEINWIVNILTNSSQNSMVKTIHNYKPALENGYSRPIAIKPMHIKKVGILGAGMMGAGIAFVSAKFGINVVLLDQNKEGVDRGLLSIENTLDQSVKRNKISKKDANEITSRILPTIKYDDLKGCDLIIEAVFEDPKIKYSVTKAVEAEIAPDIIFATNTSTLPISELAKASRNQSNYIGIHFFSPVHLMNLVEIIKGKNTGHKAVAMALDFVKQIKKTPIVVNDERYFYANRCILPYINEGIRMLDEGIEPGLIEGAAKLMGMPVGPLQLADEISIELCLKIMKATQTAMGNSYPYSPADTIVEKMCNEGRMGRKSLKGFYVYNDKGKRSDFWDGLKLHWRVSKSQPDITEVKIRLAMSQVLEAVRALEEGVLEDIREGDVGAVLGWGFQPWSGGPFGWIDMIGTKRAIVICDNLTKKHGIRFSTPEIFFELDRTGKGFYAYYNIN
;
A
#
# COMPACT_ATOMS: atom_id res chain seq x y z
N MET A 1 -15.54 0.94 26.39
CA MET A 1 -16.61 1.71 25.71
C MET A 1 -17.11 0.80 24.60
N ASN A 2 -18.43 0.67 24.46
CA ASN A 2 -19.04 -0.20 23.46
C ASN A 2 -19.04 0.52 22.11
N ASP A 3 -18.77 -0.22 21.04
CA ASP A 3 -18.79 0.33 19.67
C ASP A 3 -20.21 0.43 19.10
N PHE A 4 -21.11 -0.44 19.60
CA PHE A 4 -22.51 -0.46 19.20
C PHE A 4 -23.41 -0.02 20.35
N GLN A 5 -24.32 0.93 20.06
CA GLN A 5 -25.41 1.30 20.95
C GLN A 5 -26.65 0.47 20.56
N TYR A 6 -27.52 0.21 21.52
CA TYR A 6 -28.74 -0.59 21.34
C TYR A 6 -29.93 0.16 21.93
N GLU A 7 -30.90 0.46 21.11
CA GLU A 7 -32.18 1.07 21.50
C GLU A 7 -33.34 0.36 20.80
N ILE A 8 -34.52 0.34 21.40
CA ILE A 8 -35.74 -0.12 20.74
C ILE A 8 -36.61 1.12 20.52
N ASP A 9 -37.01 1.34 19.27
CA ASP A 9 -37.85 2.48 18.93
C ASP A 9 -39.34 2.23 19.25
N GLU A 10 -40.18 3.25 18.99
CA GLU A 10 -41.64 3.21 19.21
C GLU A 10 -42.35 2.11 18.40
N ASP A 11 -41.74 1.70 17.31
CA ASP A 11 -42.24 0.68 16.38
C ASP A 11 -41.83 -0.75 16.78
N GLY A 12 -41.07 -0.91 17.87
CA GLY A 12 -40.51 -2.20 18.29
C GLY A 12 -39.33 -2.67 17.43
N ILE A 13 -38.61 -1.75 16.74
CA ILE A 13 -37.43 -2.05 15.95
C ILE A 13 -36.18 -1.81 16.78
N ALA A 14 -35.29 -2.79 16.86
CA ALA A 14 -33.99 -2.66 17.50
C ALA A 14 -33.05 -1.87 16.60
N MET A 15 -32.61 -0.71 17.09
CA MET A 15 -31.69 0.22 16.43
C MET A 15 -30.28 -0.04 16.93
N LEU A 16 -29.42 -0.62 16.08
CA LEU A 16 -28.02 -0.85 16.37
C LEU A 16 -27.17 0.21 15.70
N SER A 17 -26.83 1.28 16.42
CA SER A 17 -25.99 2.35 15.90
C SER A 17 -24.51 2.06 16.17
N TRP A 18 -23.70 2.17 15.14
CA TRP A 18 -22.26 1.94 15.21
C TRP A 18 -21.51 3.26 15.30
N ASP A 19 -20.78 3.45 16.40
CA ASP A 19 -19.95 4.61 16.67
C ASP A 19 -18.68 4.21 17.44
N THR A 20 -17.62 3.81 16.73
CA THR A 20 -16.33 3.48 17.34
C THR A 20 -15.75 4.71 18.05
N PRO A 21 -15.57 4.66 19.39
CA PRO A 21 -15.12 5.81 20.16
C PRO A 21 -13.75 6.33 19.72
N LEU A 22 -13.59 7.66 19.72
CA LEU A 22 -12.34 8.36 19.42
C LEU A 22 -11.77 8.12 17.99
N LYS A 23 -12.53 7.50 17.09
CA LYS A 23 -12.16 7.28 15.69
C LYS A 23 -13.05 8.11 14.77
N ASN A 24 -12.51 8.59 13.65
CA ASN A 24 -13.26 9.31 12.63
C ASN A 24 -14.05 8.39 11.69
N ILE A 25 -13.76 7.11 11.71
CA ILE A 25 -14.40 6.06 10.92
C ILE A 25 -14.62 4.82 11.81
N ASN A 26 -15.70 4.11 11.58
CA ASN A 26 -15.94 2.85 12.26
C ASN A 26 -14.99 1.77 11.73
N ILE A 27 -14.36 1.07 12.64
CA ILE A 27 -13.47 -0.06 12.35
C ILE A 27 -13.82 -1.21 13.30
N ILE A 28 -13.71 -2.43 12.80
CA ILE A 28 -13.97 -3.64 13.56
C ILE A 28 -12.69 -4.16 14.21
N ASP A 29 -12.75 -4.41 15.52
CA ASP A 29 -11.79 -5.20 16.24
C ASP A 29 -12.50 -6.40 16.91
N HIS A 30 -11.76 -7.17 17.71
CA HIS A 30 -12.32 -8.34 18.38
C HIS A 30 -13.41 -7.96 19.40
N GLN A 31 -13.30 -6.80 20.03
CA GLN A 31 -14.29 -6.32 21.00
C GLN A 31 -15.58 -5.87 20.29
N SER A 32 -15.44 -5.18 19.14
CA SER A 32 -16.58 -4.76 18.31
C SER A 32 -17.42 -5.94 17.83
N ILE A 33 -16.79 -7.06 17.45
CA ILE A 33 -17.49 -8.30 17.05
C ILE A 33 -18.30 -8.87 18.20
N SER A 34 -17.71 -8.98 19.38
CA SER A 34 -18.39 -9.49 20.58
C SER A 34 -19.53 -8.58 21.02
N ASP A 35 -19.35 -7.26 20.90
CA ASP A 35 -20.37 -6.27 21.24
C ASP A 35 -21.56 -6.36 20.27
N LEU A 36 -21.31 -6.41 18.96
CA LEU A 36 -22.36 -6.60 17.96
C LEU A 36 -23.12 -7.91 18.16
N GLU A 37 -22.39 -9.00 18.38
CA GLU A 37 -23.01 -10.30 18.64
C GLU A 37 -23.95 -10.26 19.85
N THR A 38 -23.50 -9.68 20.96
CA THR A 38 -24.30 -9.53 22.18
C THR A 38 -25.58 -8.72 21.94
N LYS A 39 -25.48 -7.61 21.16
CA LYS A 39 -26.66 -6.77 20.85
C LYS A 39 -27.65 -7.48 19.92
N ILE A 40 -27.16 -8.25 18.97
CA ILE A 40 -28.01 -9.09 18.10
C ILE A 40 -28.72 -10.15 18.93
N ASP A 41 -28.01 -10.85 19.83
CA ASP A 41 -28.62 -11.86 20.71
C ASP A 41 -29.71 -11.26 21.60
N HIS A 42 -29.47 -10.05 22.16
CA HIS A 42 -30.49 -9.34 22.93
C HIS A 42 -31.74 -9.01 22.10
N ALA A 43 -31.53 -8.51 20.84
CA ALA A 43 -32.64 -8.19 19.96
C ALA A 43 -33.43 -9.44 19.53
N LEU A 44 -32.73 -10.53 19.25
CA LEU A 44 -33.40 -11.80 18.86
C LEU A 44 -34.18 -12.45 20.01
N ALA A 45 -33.66 -12.36 21.23
CA ALA A 45 -34.30 -12.92 22.40
C ALA A 45 -35.48 -12.09 22.94
N ASN A 46 -35.63 -10.84 22.51
CA ASN A 46 -36.70 -9.96 23.03
C ASN A 46 -37.94 -10.04 22.15
N ASP A 47 -39.03 -10.61 22.66
CA ASP A 47 -40.30 -10.81 21.95
C ASP A 47 -40.96 -9.50 21.48
N THR A 48 -40.64 -8.35 22.06
CA THR A 48 -41.17 -7.05 21.62
C THR A 48 -40.45 -6.50 20.38
N VAL A 49 -39.29 -7.06 20.03
CA VAL A 49 -38.52 -6.64 18.85
C VAL A 49 -39.03 -7.36 17.61
N ILE A 50 -39.51 -6.60 16.63
CA ILE A 50 -40.02 -7.12 15.35
C ILE A 50 -38.97 -7.18 14.25
N GLY A 51 -37.83 -6.49 14.41
CA GLY A 51 -36.72 -6.47 13.45
C GLY A 51 -35.57 -5.61 13.93
N ILE A 52 -34.48 -5.59 13.17
CA ILE A 52 -33.21 -4.96 13.56
C ILE A 52 -32.73 -4.05 12.41
N ILE A 53 -32.23 -2.86 12.72
CA ILE A 53 -31.52 -1.99 11.77
C ILE A 53 -30.12 -1.77 12.27
N ILE A 54 -29.12 -2.08 11.43
CA ILE A 54 -27.70 -1.79 11.67
C ILE A 54 -27.31 -0.57 10.85
N PHE A 55 -26.80 0.48 11.47
CA PHE A 55 -26.45 1.75 10.81
C PHE A 55 -25.27 2.43 11.50
N SER A 56 -24.74 3.50 10.92
CA SER A 56 -23.61 4.26 11.47
C SER A 56 -24.00 5.67 11.84
N GLU A 57 -23.48 6.15 12.97
CA GLU A 57 -23.57 7.56 13.40
C GLU A 57 -22.50 8.44 12.72
N LYS A 58 -21.52 7.85 12.03
CA LYS A 58 -20.45 8.57 11.33
C LYS A 58 -20.82 8.81 9.86
N ASN A 59 -20.00 9.61 9.17
CA ASN A 59 -20.19 9.93 7.74
C ASN A 59 -20.04 8.70 6.81
N ASN A 60 -19.38 7.64 7.28
CA ASN A 60 -19.23 6.36 6.58
C ASN A 60 -19.72 5.22 7.47
N PHE A 61 -20.13 4.12 6.85
CA PHE A 61 -20.58 2.96 7.61
C PHE A 61 -19.38 2.26 8.27
N SER A 62 -18.35 1.89 7.49
CA SER A 62 -17.17 1.22 8.02
C SER A 62 -15.95 1.35 7.12
N GLY A 63 -14.77 1.51 7.73
CA GLY A 63 -13.46 1.42 7.10
C GLY A 63 -12.86 0.01 7.06
N GLY A 64 -13.59 -1.01 7.55
CA GLY A 64 -13.11 -2.39 7.60
C GLY A 64 -12.54 -2.79 8.96
N MET A 65 -11.58 -3.71 8.98
CA MET A 65 -10.96 -4.22 10.20
C MET A 65 -9.86 -3.29 10.73
N ASP A 66 -9.73 -3.20 12.05
CA ASP A 66 -8.55 -2.58 12.67
C ASP A 66 -7.33 -3.47 12.41
N LEU A 67 -6.38 -2.94 11.62
CA LEU A 67 -5.19 -3.66 11.23
C LEU A 67 -4.30 -4.06 12.43
N ASN A 68 -4.37 -3.32 13.55
CA ASN A 68 -3.69 -3.72 14.79
C ASN A 68 -4.32 -4.95 15.46
N THR A 69 -5.57 -5.25 15.15
CA THR A 69 -6.26 -6.44 15.65
C THR A 69 -5.75 -7.71 14.99
N LEU A 70 -5.27 -7.62 13.75
CA LEU A 70 -4.71 -8.77 13.03
C LEU A 70 -3.50 -9.37 13.75
N SER A 71 -2.64 -8.52 14.31
CA SER A 71 -1.49 -8.97 15.11
C SER A 71 -1.91 -9.69 16.42
N LYS A 72 -3.16 -9.51 16.85
CA LYS A 72 -3.73 -10.09 18.06
C LYS A 72 -4.59 -11.32 17.80
N ILE A 73 -4.88 -11.69 16.55
CA ILE A 73 -5.58 -12.95 16.27
C ILE A 73 -4.67 -14.10 16.73
N PRO A 74 -5.11 -14.90 17.72
CA PRO A 74 -4.28 -15.98 18.24
C PRO A 74 -3.89 -16.94 17.12
N GLY A 75 -2.59 -17.14 16.93
CA GLY A 75 -2.08 -18.12 15.98
C GLY A 75 -1.55 -17.58 14.65
N ILE A 76 -1.71 -16.30 14.31
CA ILE A 76 -1.05 -15.74 13.11
C ILE A 76 0.48 -15.87 13.17
N PHE A 77 1.07 -15.95 14.37
CA PHE A 77 2.52 -15.96 14.59
C PHE A 77 3.06 -17.05 15.54
N THR A 78 2.30 -18.13 15.85
CA THR A 78 2.72 -19.22 16.75
C THR A 78 2.78 -20.59 16.05
N ASN A 79 3.46 -21.58 16.63
CA ASN A 79 3.66 -22.93 16.04
C ASN A 79 2.37 -23.78 15.86
N ASP A 80 1.23 -23.38 16.46
CA ASP A 80 -0.07 -24.08 16.37
C ASP A 80 -1.06 -23.32 15.44
N HIS A 81 -0.51 -22.75 14.37
CA HIS A 81 -1.10 -21.71 13.54
C HIS A 81 -2.47 -22.03 12.93
N LYS A 82 -2.59 -23.15 12.22
CA LYS A 82 -3.78 -23.42 11.39
C LYS A 82 -5.05 -23.56 12.21
N LYS A 83 -5.00 -24.31 13.31
CA LYS A 83 -6.18 -24.60 14.14
C LYS A 83 -6.68 -23.36 14.90
N ASN A 84 -5.76 -22.55 15.41
CA ASN A 84 -6.12 -21.34 16.17
C ASN A 84 -6.60 -20.23 15.21
N LEU A 85 -5.96 -20.08 14.05
CA LEU A 85 -6.40 -19.15 13.01
C LEU A 85 -7.78 -19.53 12.48
N PHE A 86 -8.02 -20.83 12.23
CA PHE A 86 -9.33 -21.34 11.84
C PHE A 86 -10.41 -20.95 12.85
N LYS A 87 -10.18 -21.18 14.15
CA LYS A 87 -11.12 -20.78 15.21
C LYS A 87 -11.36 -19.28 15.24
N GLY A 88 -10.30 -18.48 15.10
CA GLY A 88 -10.41 -17.02 15.08
C GLY A 88 -11.25 -16.51 13.90
N ILE A 89 -11.05 -17.05 12.70
CA ILE A 89 -11.83 -16.68 11.51
C ILE A 89 -13.28 -17.17 11.64
N LYS A 90 -13.47 -18.34 12.22
CA LYS A 90 -14.81 -18.91 12.41
C LYS A 90 -15.73 -18.00 13.24
N VAL A 91 -15.23 -17.27 14.22
CA VAL A 91 -16.03 -16.32 15.02
C VAL A 91 -16.71 -15.26 14.13
N PHE A 92 -15.99 -14.72 13.14
CA PHE A 92 -16.55 -13.74 12.21
C PHE A 92 -17.63 -14.36 11.31
N ASN A 93 -17.39 -15.58 10.85
CA ASN A 93 -18.34 -16.32 10.02
C ASN A 93 -19.61 -16.70 10.82
N ASP A 94 -19.46 -17.12 12.08
CA ASP A 94 -20.58 -17.48 12.95
C ASP A 94 -21.47 -16.26 13.21
N LEU A 95 -20.89 -15.07 13.42
CA LEU A 95 -21.64 -13.83 13.59
C LEU A 95 -22.44 -13.47 12.31
N THR A 96 -21.80 -13.46 11.15
CA THR A 96 -22.51 -13.13 9.90
C THR A 96 -23.56 -14.18 9.56
N ARG A 97 -23.33 -15.44 9.90
CA ARG A 97 -24.33 -16.49 9.76
C ARG A 97 -25.50 -16.34 10.74
N LYS A 98 -25.22 -15.88 11.97
CA LYS A 98 -26.25 -15.53 12.96
C LYS A 98 -27.16 -14.39 12.44
N ILE A 99 -26.58 -13.36 11.82
CA ILE A 99 -27.31 -12.26 11.18
C ILE A 99 -28.23 -12.80 10.08
N GLU A 100 -27.74 -13.68 9.20
CA GLU A 100 -28.54 -14.27 8.12
C GLU A 100 -29.67 -15.14 8.61
N ARG A 101 -29.40 -15.95 9.64
CA ARG A 101 -30.43 -16.82 10.24
C ARG A 101 -31.40 -16.05 11.12
N ALA A 102 -30.97 -14.94 11.70
CA ALA A 102 -31.78 -14.00 12.48
C ALA A 102 -32.76 -14.66 13.48
N GLY A 103 -32.35 -15.76 14.08
CA GLY A 103 -33.19 -16.54 14.99
C GLY A 103 -34.09 -17.60 14.34
N MET A 104 -34.04 -17.76 12.99
CA MET A 104 -34.80 -18.81 12.30
C MET A 104 -34.39 -20.22 12.76
N ASP A 105 -35.36 -21.09 12.91
CA ASP A 105 -35.16 -22.52 13.15
C ASP A 105 -34.68 -23.27 11.90
N ASN A 106 -34.56 -24.60 11.99
CA ASN A 106 -34.11 -25.46 10.89
C ASN A 106 -35.12 -25.51 9.72
N ASP A 107 -36.35 -25.07 9.92
CA ASP A 107 -37.37 -24.98 8.86
C ASP A 107 -37.57 -23.57 8.33
N ASN A 108 -36.64 -22.67 8.66
CA ASN A 108 -36.62 -21.25 8.27
C ASN A 108 -37.83 -20.45 8.80
N ILE A 109 -38.26 -20.77 10.04
CA ILE A 109 -39.41 -20.12 10.70
C ILE A 109 -38.91 -19.34 11.94
N GLY A 110 -39.59 -18.25 12.28
CA GLY A 110 -39.41 -17.51 13.54
C GLY A 110 -38.31 -16.48 13.52
N GLY A 111 -37.70 -16.22 12.36
CA GLY A 111 -36.65 -15.21 12.21
C GLY A 111 -37.17 -13.77 12.24
N LYS A 112 -36.30 -12.83 12.60
CA LYS A 112 -36.57 -11.38 12.59
C LYS A 112 -35.87 -10.70 11.42
N PRO A 113 -36.51 -9.80 10.64
CA PRO A 113 -35.86 -9.06 9.55
C PRO A 113 -34.72 -8.19 10.07
N ILE A 114 -33.58 -8.23 9.38
CA ILE A 114 -32.40 -7.40 9.67
C ILE A 114 -32.04 -6.59 8.42
N VAL A 115 -31.97 -5.27 8.56
CA VAL A 115 -31.64 -4.31 7.49
C VAL A 115 -30.31 -3.64 7.82
N CYS A 116 -29.46 -3.46 6.80
CA CYS A 116 -28.27 -2.61 6.89
C CYS A 116 -28.54 -1.29 6.16
N ALA A 117 -28.36 -0.17 6.84
CA ALA A 117 -28.55 1.18 6.31
C ALA A 117 -27.18 1.88 6.14
N LEU A 118 -26.70 1.97 4.91
CA LEU A 118 -25.36 2.49 4.58
C LEU A 118 -25.46 3.98 4.18
N ASN A 119 -24.90 4.85 5.00
CA ASN A 119 -24.84 6.28 4.73
C ASN A 119 -23.59 6.72 3.94
N GLY A 120 -22.59 5.87 3.82
CA GLY A 120 -21.33 6.08 3.13
C GLY A 120 -20.54 4.78 2.96
N ASP A 121 -19.22 4.88 2.86
CA ASP A 121 -18.35 3.73 2.61
C ASP A 121 -18.61 2.56 3.56
N ALA A 122 -18.73 1.35 2.98
CA ALA A 122 -18.77 0.09 3.73
C ALA A 122 -17.70 -0.85 3.15
N LEU A 123 -16.56 -0.96 3.83
CA LEU A 123 -15.37 -1.66 3.34
C LEU A 123 -15.05 -2.90 4.17
N GLY A 124 -14.47 -3.92 3.52
CA GLY A 124 -14.02 -5.14 4.16
C GLY A 124 -15.13 -5.80 4.98
N ILE A 125 -14.83 -6.13 6.23
CA ILE A 125 -15.79 -6.79 7.14
C ILE A 125 -17.08 -5.98 7.37
N GLY A 126 -17.05 -4.67 7.25
CA GLY A 126 -18.26 -3.84 7.29
C GLY A 126 -19.23 -4.17 6.17
N TYR A 127 -18.71 -4.41 4.96
CA TYR A 127 -19.53 -4.86 3.85
C TYR A 127 -19.94 -6.34 3.98
N GLU A 128 -19.13 -7.19 4.59
CA GLU A 128 -19.50 -8.59 4.91
C GLU A 128 -20.70 -8.65 5.86
N ILE A 129 -20.75 -7.76 6.87
CA ILE A 129 -21.91 -7.59 7.77
C ILE A 129 -23.14 -7.14 6.95
N ALA A 130 -22.99 -6.14 6.08
CA ALA A 130 -24.09 -5.70 5.24
C ALA A 130 -24.61 -6.82 4.32
N LEU A 131 -23.71 -7.60 3.68
CA LEU A 131 -24.07 -8.74 2.84
C LEU A 131 -24.84 -9.84 3.59
N SER A 132 -24.62 -9.98 4.89
CA SER A 132 -25.33 -10.94 5.74
C SER A 132 -26.73 -10.46 6.11
N CYS A 133 -27.02 -9.16 6.09
CA CYS A 133 -28.36 -8.63 6.36
C CYS A 133 -29.35 -8.99 5.23
N HIS A 134 -30.65 -9.01 5.53
CA HIS A 134 -31.68 -9.39 4.57
C HIS A 134 -31.89 -8.31 3.50
N LYS A 135 -31.69 -7.03 3.85
CA LYS A 135 -31.71 -5.89 2.93
C LYS A 135 -30.55 -4.94 3.21
N ILE A 136 -30.05 -4.35 2.12
CA ILE A 136 -29.00 -3.33 2.14
C ILE A 136 -29.53 -2.09 1.47
N PHE A 137 -29.90 -1.08 2.24
CA PHE A 137 -30.26 0.23 1.72
C PHE A 137 -29.07 1.18 1.82
N VAL A 138 -28.86 1.96 0.78
CA VAL A 138 -27.75 2.91 0.72
C VAL A 138 -28.27 4.33 0.46
N SER A 139 -27.57 5.32 1.00
CA SER A 139 -27.87 6.72 0.73
C SER A 139 -27.49 7.11 -0.71
N ASP A 140 -28.02 8.22 -1.19
CA ASP A 140 -27.67 8.85 -2.47
C ASP A 140 -26.29 9.53 -2.46
N ASN A 141 -25.42 9.13 -1.54
CA ASN A 141 -24.05 9.61 -1.44
C ASN A 141 -23.22 9.15 -2.64
N ARG A 142 -23.00 10.03 -3.61
CA ARG A 142 -22.23 9.75 -4.84
C ARG A 142 -20.78 9.33 -4.61
N ASN A 143 -20.23 9.57 -3.43
CA ASN A 143 -18.87 9.17 -3.07
C ASN A 143 -18.82 7.86 -2.29
N GLY A 144 -19.98 7.32 -1.88
CA GLY A 144 -20.08 6.07 -1.12
C GLY A 144 -19.59 4.88 -1.94
N LYS A 145 -18.81 4.02 -1.33
CA LYS A 145 -18.20 2.86 -1.96
C LYS A 145 -18.33 1.62 -1.09
N ILE A 146 -18.45 0.48 -1.76
CA ILE A 146 -18.43 -0.85 -1.12
C ILE A 146 -17.36 -1.72 -1.77
N GLY A 147 -16.85 -2.70 -1.06
CA GLY A 147 -15.90 -3.68 -1.59
C GLY A 147 -14.92 -4.20 -0.55
N PHE A 148 -13.92 -4.92 -1.05
CA PHE A 148 -12.93 -5.64 -0.23
C PHE A 148 -11.50 -5.16 -0.57
N PRO A 149 -11.08 -3.98 -0.08
CA PRO A 149 -9.72 -3.48 -0.29
C PRO A 149 -8.67 -4.25 0.53
N ASP A 150 -9.08 -5.22 1.33
CA ASP A 150 -8.25 -6.02 2.24
C ASP A 150 -7.07 -6.68 1.50
N ILE A 151 -7.27 -7.08 0.24
CA ILE A 151 -6.22 -7.69 -0.58
C ILE A 151 -5.02 -6.75 -0.82
N LEU A 152 -5.26 -5.44 -0.86
CA LEU A 152 -4.21 -4.44 -1.07
C LEU A 152 -3.24 -4.35 0.12
N VAL A 153 -3.66 -4.85 1.27
CA VAL A 153 -2.88 -4.92 2.51
C VAL A 153 -2.56 -6.37 2.92
N GLY A 154 -2.72 -7.32 2.00
CA GLY A 154 -2.38 -8.73 2.23
C GLY A 154 -3.43 -9.50 3.02
N MET A 155 -4.65 -8.98 3.13
CA MET A 155 -5.74 -9.64 3.85
C MET A 155 -6.85 -10.08 2.91
N LEU A 156 -7.70 -10.96 3.41
CA LEU A 156 -8.87 -11.50 2.72
C LEU A 156 -10.13 -11.13 3.50
N PRO A 157 -11.31 -11.11 2.85
CA PRO A 157 -12.57 -11.13 3.57
C PRO A 157 -12.61 -12.33 4.52
N LEU A 158 -12.93 -12.10 5.79
CA LEU A 158 -12.80 -13.12 6.85
C LEU A 158 -14.16 -13.67 7.35
N ALA A 159 -15.26 -12.99 7.00
CA ALA A 159 -16.58 -13.28 7.53
C ALA A 159 -17.53 -13.94 6.50
N GLY A 160 -16.99 -14.64 5.49
CA GLY A 160 -17.77 -15.32 4.45
C GLY A 160 -18.18 -14.40 3.31
N GLY A 161 -17.51 -13.26 3.16
CA GLY A 161 -17.80 -12.26 2.10
C GLY A 161 -17.56 -12.78 0.70
N ILE A 162 -16.57 -13.65 0.51
CA ILE A 162 -16.26 -14.26 -0.79
C ILE A 162 -17.43 -15.12 -1.26
N SER A 163 -17.89 -16.05 -0.43
CA SER A 163 -19.00 -16.97 -0.74
C SER A 163 -20.32 -16.22 -0.99
N ARG A 164 -20.55 -15.09 -0.31
CA ARG A 164 -21.74 -14.24 -0.50
C ARG A 164 -21.64 -13.43 -1.79
N LEU A 165 -20.47 -12.80 -2.03
CA LEU A 165 -20.27 -12.00 -3.24
C LEU A 165 -20.40 -12.86 -4.51
N MET A 166 -19.79 -14.05 -4.52
CA MET A 166 -19.84 -14.98 -5.64
C MET A 166 -21.28 -15.38 -6.04
N ARG A 167 -22.22 -15.33 -5.09
CA ARG A 167 -23.65 -15.63 -5.32
C ARG A 167 -24.47 -14.40 -5.74
N LYS A 168 -23.88 -13.21 -5.68
CA LYS A 168 -24.54 -11.95 -6.07
C LYS A 168 -24.07 -11.42 -7.43
N VAL A 169 -22.80 -11.58 -7.76
CA VAL A 169 -22.22 -10.99 -8.97
C VAL A 169 -21.63 -12.06 -9.88
N ASN A 170 -21.41 -11.71 -11.16
CA ASN A 170 -20.74 -12.61 -12.09
C ASN A 170 -19.26 -12.82 -11.72
N LYS A 171 -18.66 -13.88 -12.27
CA LYS A 171 -17.30 -14.32 -11.94
C LYS A 171 -16.23 -13.26 -12.24
N ASP A 172 -16.37 -12.51 -13.33
CA ASP A 172 -15.36 -11.54 -13.74
C ASP A 172 -15.35 -10.32 -12.81
N LEU A 173 -16.52 -9.81 -12.43
CA LEU A 173 -16.65 -8.74 -11.45
C LEU A 173 -16.18 -9.20 -10.07
N CYS A 174 -16.54 -10.43 -9.67
CA CYS A 174 -16.05 -11.02 -8.43
C CYS A 174 -14.52 -11.06 -8.37
N LYS A 175 -13.87 -11.54 -9.45
CA LYS A 175 -12.41 -11.54 -9.57
C LYS A 175 -11.83 -10.13 -9.49
N SER A 176 -12.43 -9.14 -10.17
CA SER A 176 -11.96 -7.75 -10.13
C SER A 176 -12.01 -7.18 -8.71
N ILE A 177 -13.11 -7.35 -8.00
CA ILE A 177 -13.29 -6.88 -6.62
C ILE A 177 -12.29 -7.57 -5.68
N LEU A 178 -12.19 -8.90 -5.74
CA LEU A 178 -11.40 -9.69 -4.79
C LEU A 178 -9.90 -9.71 -5.09
N GLN A 179 -9.46 -9.60 -6.34
CA GLN A 179 -8.04 -9.64 -6.70
C GLN A 179 -7.39 -8.26 -6.78
N LYS A 180 -8.17 -7.25 -7.21
CA LYS A 180 -7.65 -5.88 -7.39
C LYS A 180 -8.01 -4.94 -6.24
N GLY A 181 -8.86 -5.38 -5.30
CA GLY A 181 -9.41 -4.51 -4.26
C GLY A 181 -10.26 -3.39 -4.84
N GLU A 182 -10.92 -3.63 -5.98
CA GLU A 182 -11.75 -2.64 -6.65
C GLU A 182 -12.94 -2.25 -5.78
N LEU A 183 -13.13 -0.95 -5.60
CA LEU A 183 -14.25 -0.40 -4.86
C LEU A 183 -15.37 -0.01 -5.84
N ILE A 184 -16.58 -0.46 -5.55
CA ILE A 184 -17.76 -0.23 -6.37
C ILE A 184 -18.57 0.90 -5.75
N ASP A 185 -18.96 1.90 -6.55
CA ASP A 185 -19.89 2.94 -6.12
C ASP A 185 -21.32 2.41 -6.01
N PHE A 186 -22.19 3.13 -5.32
CA PHE A 186 -23.54 2.67 -5.04
C PHE A 186 -24.41 2.48 -6.29
N GLU A 187 -24.21 3.29 -7.35
CA GLU A 187 -24.96 3.15 -8.61
C GLU A 187 -24.61 1.82 -9.31
N ASN A 188 -23.31 1.54 -9.45
CA ASN A 188 -22.86 0.26 -10.00
C ASN A 188 -23.19 -0.92 -9.07
N ALA A 189 -23.13 -0.72 -7.77
CA ALA A 189 -23.50 -1.75 -6.79
C ALA A 189 -24.98 -2.14 -6.91
N LEU A 190 -25.89 -1.20 -7.15
CA LEU A 190 -27.31 -1.46 -7.41
C LEU A 190 -27.49 -2.24 -8.71
N ILE A 191 -26.83 -1.83 -9.80
CA ILE A 191 -26.89 -2.52 -11.10
C ILE A 191 -26.45 -3.99 -10.98
N HIS A 192 -25.47 -4.28 -10.16
CA HIS A 192 -24.94 -5.63 -9.95
C HIS A 192 -25.63 -6.42 -8.81
N GLY A 193 -26.67 -5.87 -8.19
CA GLY A 193 -27.37 -6.53 -7.08
C GLY A 193 -26.57 -6.63 -5.78
N MET A 194 -25.52 -5.83 -5.63
CA MET A 194 -24.69 -5.78 -4.43
C MET A 194 -25.36 -5.00 -3.29
N VAL A 195 -26.27 -4.09 -3.62
CA VAL A 195 -27.18 -3.38 -2.72
C VAL A 195 -28.60 -3.44 -3.27
N ASP A 196 -29.61 -3.20 -2.41
CA ASP A 196 -31.01 -3.40 -2.79
C ASP A 196 -31.70 -2.12 -3.28
N GLN A 197 -31.31 -0.95 -2.72
CA GLN A 197 -31.94 0.33 -3.09
C GLN A 197 -31.05 1.52 -2.72
N ILE A 198 -31.08 2.57 -3.56
CA ILE A 198 -30.48 3.89 -3.28
C ILE A 198 -31.61 4.84 -2.89
N LEU A 199 -31.44 5.57 -1.79
CA LEU A 199 -32.45 6.46 -1.21
C LEU A 199 -31.82 7.80 -0.82
N PRO A 200 -32.57 8.91 -0.85
CA PRO A 200 -32.14 10.12 -0.18
C PRO A 200 -31.77 9.82 1.29
N LEU A 201 -30.71 10.42 1.80
CA LEU A 201 -30.23 10.15 3.16
C LEU A 201 -31.34 10.29 4.23
N VAL A 202 -32.23 11.27 4.07
CA VAL A 202 -33.35 11.50 4.99
C VAL A 202 -34.42 10.40 4.94
N GLU A 203 -34.52 9.64 3.84
CA GLU A 203 -35.46 8.55 3.64
C GLU A 203 -34.88 7.17 4.00
N LEU A 204 -33.59 7.11 4.26
CA LEU A 204 -32.89 5.85 4.49
C LEU A 204 -33.47 5.07 5.68
N MET A 205 -33.59 5.71 6.84
CA MET A 205 -34.14 5.09 8.06
C MET A 205 -35.66 4.85 7.99
N PRO A 206 -36.49 5.80 7.52
CA PRO A 206 -37.93 5.53 7.30
C PRO A 206 -38.19 4.35 6.38
N SER A 207 -37.47 4.22 5.27
CA SER A 207 -37.61 3.10 4.34
C SER A 207 -37.18 1.76 4.95
N ALA A 208 -36.10 1.73 5.73
CA ALA A 208 -35.66 0.54 6.43
C ALA A 208 -36.73 0.06 7.42
N LYS A 209 -37.31 0.96 8.23
CA LYS A 209 -38.38 0.66 9.15
C LYS A 209 -39.65 0.16 8.43
N LEU A 210 -40.03 0.82 7.35
CA LEU A 210 -41.20 0.43 6.55
C LEU A 210 -41.03 -0.99 5.97
N TRP A 211 -39.81 -1.31 5.48
CA TRP A 211 -39.55 -2.65 4.96
C TRP A 211 -39.65 -3.72 6.07
N ILE A 212 -39.08 -3.47 7.27
CA ILE A 212 -39.16 -4.39 8.42
C ILE A 212 -40.63 -4.66 8.77
N LYS A 213 -41.47 -3.63 8.85
CA LYS A 213 -42.90 -3.77 9.22
C LYS A 213 -43.70 -4.60 8.20
N ASN A 214 -43.26 -4.64 6.94
CA ASN A 214 -43.94 -5.34 5.85
C ASN A 214 -43.28 -6.67 5.45
N ALA A 215 -42.12 -7.00 6.01
CA ALA A 215 -41.36 -8.19 5.64
C ALA A 215 -42.11 -9.47 6.06
N ALA A 216 -42.36 -10.34 5.09
CA ALA A 216 -42.86 -11.68 5.34
C ALA A 216 -41.71 -12.67 5.57
N ASN A 217 -42.00 -13.83 6.18
CA ASN A 217 -40.96 -14.85 6.46
C ASN A 217 -40.13 -15.22 5.21
N LYS A 218 -40.78 -15.30 4.03
CA LYS A 218 -40.07 -15.57 2.76
C LYS A 218 -39.03 -14.50 2.35
N ASP A 219 -39.18 -13.26 2.81
CA ASP A 219 -38.34 -12.13 2.43
C ASP A 219 -37.04 -12.08 3.24
N ILE A 220 -36.99 -12.85 4.34
CA ILE A 220 -35.83 -12.97 5.22
C ILE A 220 -35.04 -14.27 5.00
N ILE A 221 -35.54 -15.19 4.17
CA ILE A 221 -34.82 -16.43 3.84
C ILE A 221 -33.85 -16.14 2.69
N LYS A 222 -32.55 -16.36 2.94
CA LYS A 222 -31.54 -16.21 1.89
C LYS A 222 -31.74 -17.30 0.81
N PRO A 223 -31.51 -17.01 -0.48
CA PRO A 223 -31.72 -17.96 -1.57
C PRO A 223 -30.98 -19.29 -1.38
N PHE A 224 -29.82 -19.28 -0.75
CA PHE A 224 -29.01 -20.47 -0.48
C PHE A 224 -29.46 -21.26 0.76
N ASP A 225 -30.41 -20.76 1.52
CA ASP A 225 -31.04 -21.47 2.66
C ASP A 225 -32.37 -22.13 2.31
N ILE A 226 -32.85 -21.92 1.07
CA ILE A 226 -34.03 -22.60 0.56
C ILE A 226 -33.66 -24.07 0.34
N LYS A 227 -34.38 -24.99 1.01
CA LYS A 227 -34.15 -26.44 0.88
C LYS A 227 -34.40 -26.87 -0.56
N THR A 228 -33.33 -27.21 -1.29
CA THR A 228 -33.38 -27.92 -2.56
C THR A 228 -32.94 -29.37 -2.34
N GLU A 229 -33.57 -30.34 -3.03
CA GLU A 229 -33.15 -31.74 -3.01
C GLU A 229 -31.80 -31.91 -3.73
N THR A 230 -30.71 -31.54 -3.07
CA THR A 230 -29.35 -31.75 -3.59
C THR A 230 -28.62 -32.82 -2.79
N THR A 231 -28.03 -33.76 -3.53
CA THR A 231 -27.25 -34.89 -3.02
C THR A 231 -26.10 -34.42 -2.10
N THR A 232 -26.11 -34.96 -0.88
CA THR A 232 -25.07 -34.72 0.13
C THR A 232 -23.76 -35.41 -0.31
N LYS A 233 -22.79 -34.66 -0.81
CA LYS A 233 -21.41 -35.16 -0.91
C LYS A 233 -20.85 -35.29 0.51
N SER A 234 -20.07 -36.34 0.74
CA SER A 234 -19.47 -36.64 2.04
C SER A 234 -18.33 -35.65 2.32
N ILE A 235 -18.42 -34.88 3.40
CA ILE A 235 -17.45 -33.88 3.86
C ILE A 235 -16.02 -34.47 4.04
N ILE A 236 -15.89 -35.78 4.28
CA ILE A 236 -14.60 -36.44 4.59
C ILE A 236 -13.79 -36.76 3.34
N SER A 237 -14.42 -37.17 2.24
CA SER A 237 -13.71 -37.47 0.98
C SER A 237 -13.16 -36.19 0.31
N ASP A 238 -13.84 -35.07 0.50
CA ASP A 238 -13.48 -33.79 -0.10
C ASP A 238 -12.33 -33.13 0.66
N PHE A 239 -12.15 -33.41 1.95
CA PHE A 239 -11.04 -32.86 2.74
C PHE A 239 -9.67 -33.40 2.28
N ILE A 240 -9.59 -34.69 1.93
CA ILE A 240 -8.34 -35.31 1.43
C ILE A 240 -8.01 -34.82 0.03
N SER A 241 -9.01 -34.65 -0.84
CA SER A 241 -8.81 -34.08 -2.19
C SER A 241 -8.44 -32.60 -2.12
N PHE A 242 -8.99 -31.86 -1.15
CA PHE A 242 -8.68 -30.46 -0.88
C PHE A 242 -7.22 -30.25 -0.42
N GLU A 243 -6.71 -31.06 0.53
CA GLU A 243 -5.31 -30.97 0.97
C GLU A 243 -4.30 -31.26 -0.17
N SER A 244 -4.58 -32.23 -1.01
CA SER A 244 -3.73 -32.52 -2.17
C SER A 244 -3.78 -31.41 -3.22
N TYR A 245 -4.95 -30.82 -3.48
CA TYR A 245 -5.13 -29.70 -4.39
C TYR A 245 -4.43 -28.42 -3.88
N ILE A 246 -4.55 -28.13 -2.58
CA ILE A 246 -3.82 -27.04 -1.92
C ILE A 246 -2.30 -27.25 -2.03
N THR A 247 -1.81 -28.46 -1.79
CA THR A 247 -0.38 -28.76 -1.87
C THR A 247 0.16 -28.55 -3.29
N GLU A 248 -0.58 -28.93 -4.31
CA GLU A 248 -0.22 -28.68 -5.71
C GLU A 248 -0.30 -27.19 -6.06
N THR A 249 -1.30 -26.49 -5.56
CA THR A 249 -1.47 -25.05 -5.78
C THR A 249 -0.37 -24.25 -5.10
N ASN A 250 0.03 -24.60 -3.88
CA ASN A 250 1.13 -23.94 -3.17
C ASN A 250 2.46 -24.10 -3.92
N LYS A 251 2.74 -25.28 -4.50
CA LYS A 251 3.92 -25.46 -5.37
C LYS A 251 3.90 -24.56 -6.60
N LYS A 252 2.72 -24.25 -7.14
CA LYS A 252 2.54 -23.31 -8.26
C LYS A 252 2.57 -21.85 -7.80
N SER A 253 2.08 -21.55 -6.59
CA SER A 253 2.02 -20.19 -6.02
C SER A 253 3.40 -19.68 -5.58
N ASP A 254 4.30 -20.54 -5.14
CA ASP A 254 5.70 -20.17 -4.85
C ASP A 254 6.42 -19.55 -6.06
N ALA A 255 5.95 -19.87 -7.28
CA ALA A 255 6.47 -19.28 -8.50
C ALA A 255 5.70 -18.04 -9.00
N ASN A 256 4.41 -17.88 -8.63
CA ASN A 256 3.49 -16.90 -9.21
C ASN A 256 2.84 -15.95 -8.19
N GLY A 257 3.17 -16.09 -6.90
CA GLY A 257 2.68 -15.22 -5.82
C GLY A 257 1.22 -15.45 -5.40
N ILE A 258 0.73 -14.61 -4.51
CA ILE A 258 -0.60 -14.69 -3.89
C ILE A 258 -1.75 -14.72 -4.91
N HIS A 259 -1.62 -14.06 -6.05
CA HIS A 259 -2.66 -14.05 -7.09
C HIS A 259 -3.02 -15.44 -7.60
N ALA A 260 -2.04 -16.35 -7.71
CA ALA A 260 -2.29 -17.72 -8.16
C ALA A 260 -3.08 -18.51 -7.11
N SER A 261 -2.77 -18.36 -5.82
CA SER A 261 -3.55 -18.98 -4.73
C SER A 261 -4.97 -18.43 -4.66
N PHE A 262 -5.13 -17.13 -4.94
CA PHE A 262 -6.41 -16.46 -4.99
C PHE A 262 -7.28 -16.94 -6.17
N GLU A 263 -6.69 -17.04 -7.36
CA GLU A 263 -7.40 -17.59 -8.52
C GLU A 263 -7.85 -19.02 -8.28
N ALA A 264 -6.96 -19.86 -7.72
CA ALA A 264 -7.28 -21.23 -7.38
C ALA A 264 -8.41 -21.32 -6.34
N MET A 265 -8.42 -20.46 -5.33
CA MET A 265 -9.49 -20.38 -4.34
C MET A 265 -10.82 -20.00 -5.00
N ILE A 266 -10.84 -18.94 -5.82
CA ILE A 266 -12.06 -18.51 -6.51
C ILE A 266 -12.58 -19.61 -7.43
N GLU A 267 -11.70 -20.22 -8.24
CA GLU A 267 -12.08 -21.33 -9.14
C GLU A 267 -12.64 -22.52 -8.37
N ASP A 268 -12.04 -22.86 -7.24
CA ASP A 268 -12.46 -23.98 -6.42
C ASP A 268 -13.79 -23.72 -5.70
N LEU A 269 -14.00 -22.51 -5.18
CA LEU A 269 -15.26 -22.13 -4.57
C LEU A 269 -16.40 -22.05 -5.61
N TYR A 270 -16.11 -21.60 -6.85
CA TYR A 270 -17.12 -21.59 -7.92
C TYR A 270 -17.57 -22.99 -8.36
N LYS A 271 -16.72 -24.01 -8.25
CA LYS A 271 -17.12 -25.41 -8.59
C LYS A 271 -18.28 -25.89 -7.70
N ASP A 272 -18.30 -25.42 -6.44
CA ASP A 272 -19.25 -25.84 -5.43
C ASP A 272 -20.27 -24.75 -5.09
N ILE A 273 -20.50 -23.79 -5.99
CA ILE A 273 -21.37 -22.62 -5.76
C ILE A 273 -22.82 -23.01 -5.44
N ASN A 274 -23.25 -24.18 -5.94
CA ASN A 274 -24.59 -24.72 -5.73
C ASN A 274 -24.68 -25.69 -4.53
N ASP A 275 -23.55 -25.97 -3.88
CA ASP A 275 -23.53 -26.79 -2.66
C ASP A 275 -24.10 -26.05 -1.45
N LYS A 276 -24.31 -26.77 -0.36
CA LYS A 276 -24.80 -26.18 0.91
C LYS A 276 -23.91 -25.00 1.33
N PHE A 277 -24.53 -23.88 1.64
CA PHE A 277 -23.83 -22.63 1.92
C PHE A 277 -22.86 -22.76 3.11
N ASP A 278 -23.26 -23.48 4.16
CA ASP A 278 -22.39 -23.69 5.33
C ASP A 278 -21.13 -24.50 4.97
N TYR A 279 -21.20 -25.39 3.97
CA TYR A 279 -20.03 -26.07 3.41
C TYR A 279 -19.12 -25.09 2.66
N ALA A 280 -19.72 -24.21 1.84
CA ALA A 280 -18.95 -23.19 1.14
C ALA A 280 -18.21 -22.24 2.10
N LEU A 281 -18.86 -21.82 3.20
CA LEU A 281 -18.21 -21.04 4.26
C LEU A 281 -17.04 -21.79 4.91
N GLN A 282 -17.23 -23.06 5.25
CA GLN A 282 -16.18 -23.90 5.82
C GLN A 282 -14.97 -24.01 4.87
N LYS A 283 -15.23 -24.19 3.57
CA LYS A 283 -14.23 -24.27 2.52
C LYS A 283 -13.50 -22.93 2.37
N GLU A 284 -14.23 -21.83 2.40
CA GLU A 284 -13.66 -20.47 2.36
C GLU A 284 -12.69 -20.25 3.53
N ILE A 285 -13.08 -20.59 4.77
CA ILE A 285 -12.22 -20.49 5.96
C ILE A 285 -10.93 -21.32 5.76
N ASN A 286 -11.04 -22.56 5.27
CA ASN A 286 -9.88 -23.41 5.03
C ASN A 286 -8.91 -22.80 4.01
N TRP A 287 -9.44 -22.21 2.92
CA TRP A 287 -8.62 -21.49 1.94
C TRP A 287 -7.94 -20.28 2.54
N ILE A 288 -8.66 -19.47 3.32
CA ILE A 288 -8.11 -18.30 4.00
C ILE A 288 -7.00 -18.70 4.96
N VAL A 289 -7.22 -19.71 5.79
CA VAL A 289 -6.19 -20.25 6.71
C VAL A 289 -4.95 -20.68 5.93
N ASN A 290 -5.15 -21.42 4.84
CA ASN A 290 -4.02 -21.88 4.02
C ASN A 290 -3.25 -20.71 3.40
N ILE A 291 -3.94 -19.71 2.84
CA ILE A 291 -3.30 -18.54 2.23
C ILE A 291 -2.55 -17.73 3.30
N LEU A 292 -3.18 -17.44 4.45
CA LEU A 292 -2.57 -16.67 5.54
C LEU A 292 -1.41 -17.38 6.24
N THR A 293 -1.34 -18.71 6.17
CA THR A 293 -0.21 -19.48 6.71
C THR A 293 0.89 -19.77 5.68
N ASN A 294 0.72 -19.32 4.45
CA ASN A 294 1.77 -19.40 3.42
C ASN A 294 2.87 -18.37 3.74
N SER A 295 4.13 -18.74 3.48
CA SER A 295 5.31 -17.88 3.74
C SER A 295 5.23 -16.51 3.07
N SER A 296 4.74 -16.45 1.83
CA SER A 296 4.58 -15.20 1.07
C SER A 296 3.65 -14.21 1.77
N GLN A 297 2.52 -14.69 2.24
CA GLN A 297 1.52 -13.84 2.90
C GLN A 297 2.02 -13.35 4.26
N ASN A 298 2.71 -14.21 4.99
CA ASN A 298 3.29 -13.86 6.27
C ASN A 298 4.31 -12.71 6.13
N SER A 299 5.14 -12.74 5.10
CA SER A 299 6.12 -11.66 4.83
C SER A 299 5.43 -10.32 4.55
N MET A 300 4.40 -10.27 3.70
CA MET A 300 3.64 -9.04 3.43
C MET A 300 2.98 -8.49 4.70
N VAL A 301 2.29 -9.35 5.45
CA VAL A 301 1.63 -8.95 6.71
C VAL A 301 2.63 -8.40 7.69
N LYS A 302 3.77 -9.06 7.90
CA LYS A 302 4.84 -8.56 8.80
C LYS A 302 5.34 -7.17 8.37
N THR A 303 5.62 -6.98 7.09
CA THR A 303 6.15 -5.70 6.58
C THR A 303 5.15 -4.56 6.76
N ILE A 304 3.89 -4.76 6.39
CA ILE A 304 2.87 -3.70 6.43
C ILE A 304 2.30 -3.47 7.83
N HIS A 305 2.09 -4.54 8.61
CA HIS A 305 1.37 -4.44 9.88
C HIS A 305 2.26 -4.46 11.13
N ASN A 306 3.52 -4.95 11.03
CA ASN A 306 4.44 -4.96 12.15
C ASN A 306 5.59 -3.96 11.95
N TYR A 307 6.32 -4.07 10.84
CA TYR A 307 7.55 -3.29 10.67
C TYR A 307 7.27 -1.84 10.33
N LYS A 308 6.38 -1.57 9.38
CA LYS A 308 5.98 -0.20 9.04
C LYS A 308 5.47 0.60 10.27
N PRO A 309 4.49 0.12 11.08
CA PRO A 309 4.09 0.81 12.29
C PRO A 309 5.19 0.96 13.33
N ALA A 310 6.11 0.00 13.46
CA ALA A 310 7.25 0.11 14.36
C ALA A 310 8.15 1.28 13.96
N LEU A 311 8.47 1.43 12.66
CA LEU A 311 9.26 2.54 12.14
C LEU A 311 8.54 3.89 12.34
N GLU A 312 7.25 3.96 12.03
CA GLU A 312 6.41 5.16 12.25
C GLU A 312 6.33 5.57 13.73
N ASN A 313 6.41 4.60 14.64
CA ASN A 313 6.44 4.85 16.08
C ASN A 313 7.83 5.15 16.64
N GLY A 314 8.85 5.21 15.78
CA GLY A 314 10.19 5.65 16.15
C GLY A 314 11.12 4.53 16.58
N TYR A 315 10.99 3.33 16.00
CA TYR A 315 11.89 2.21 16.28
C TYR A 315 13.37 2.59 16.14
N SER A 316 13.72 3.29 15.05
CA SER A 316 15.11 3.72 14.77
C SER A 316 15.48 5.05 15.43
N ARG A 317 14.63 5.59 16.30
CA ARG A 317 14.85 6.89 16.94
C ARG A 317 15.85 6.78 18.10
N PRO A 318 16.89 7.63 18.16
CA PRO A 318 17.80 7.69 19.29
C PRO A 318 17.09 7.95 20.64
N ILE A 319 17.12 6.98 21.53
CA ILE A 319 16.35 6.96 22.80
C ILE A 319 16.80 8.09 23.74
N ALA A 320 18.09 8.42 23.76
CA ALA A 320 18.67 9.43 24.66
C ALA A 320 18.20 10.87 24.35
N ILE A 321 17.62 11.12 23.19
CA ILE A 321 17.17 12.45 22.78
C ILE A 321 15.68 12.60 23.10
N LYS A 322 15.31 13.67 23.84
CA LYS A 322 13.90 13.97 24.13
C LYS A 322 13.11 14.19 22.85
N PRO A 323 11.83 13.76 22.78
CA PRO A 323 10.96 14.04 21.63
C PRO A 323 10.87 15.54 21.36
N MET A 324 10.92 15.92 20.10
CA MET A 324 10.87 17.28 19.62
C MET A 324 9.59 17.50 18.79
N HIS A 325 8.95 18.65 18.98
CA HIS A 325 7.79 19.02 18.21
C HIS A 325 8.11 20.24 17.36
N ILE A 326 8.05 20.09 16.04
CA ILE A 326 8.38 21.12 15.06
C ILE A 326 7.17 22.04 14.90
N LYS A 327 7.32 23.31 15.24
CA LYS A 327 6.28 24.34 15.15
C LYS A 327 6.42 25.16 13.88
N LYS A 328 7.66 25.42 13.45
CA LYS A 328 7.97 26.23 12.27
C LYS A 328 9.09 25.61 11.47
N VAL A 329 8.89 25.39 10.16
CA VAL A 329 9.89 24.85 9.24
C VAL A 329 10.19 25.83 8.13
N GLY A 330 11.48 26.02 7.82
CA GLY A 330 11.93 26.75 6.64
C GLY A 330 12.17 25.80 5.47
N ILE A 331 11.57 26.07 4.32
CA ILE A 331 11.73 25.28 3.10
C ILE A 331 12.36 26.17 2.03
N LEU A 332 13.51 25.72 1.54
CA LEU A 332 14.33 26.45 0.55
C LEU A 332 14.13 25.84 -0.83
N GLY A 333 13.64 26.66 -1.75
CA GLY A 333 13.20 26.24 -3.08
C GLY A 333 11.69 25.95 -3.11
N ALA A 334 10.95 26.73 -3.91
CA ALA A 334 9.51 26.60 -4.10
C ALA A 334 9.16 25.78 -5.38
N GLY A 335 10.09 24.95 -5.84
CA GLY A 335 9.85 24.00 -6.92
C GLY A 335 8.88 22.90 -6.51
N MET A 336 8.69 21.90 -7.38
CA MET A 336 7.75 20.79 -7.18
C MET A 336 7.93 20.08 -5.83
N MET A 337 9.19 19.80 -5.42
CA MET A 337 9.47 19.12 -4.15
C MET A 337 9.23 20.05 -2.96
N GLY A 338 9.80 21.27 -2.97
CA GLY A 338 9.63 22.20 -1.86
C GLY A 338 8.17 22.62 -1.65
N ALA A 339 7.42 22.90 -2.71
CA ALA A 339 5.98 23.15 -2.63
C ALA A 339 5.21 21.96 -2.05
N GLY A 340 5.57 20.72 -2.44
CA GLY A 340 4.98 19.51 -1.89
C GLY A 340 5.29 19.30 -0.41
N ILE A 341 6.54 19.55 0.02
CA ILE A 341 6.96 19.48 1.43
C ILE A 341 6.25 20.57 2.25
N ALA A 342 6.14 21.80 1.72
CA ALA A 342 5.41 22.89 2.33
C ALA A 342 3.94 22.56 2.56
N PHE A 343 3.29 22.03 1.51
CA PHE A 343 1.89 21.59 1.60
C PHE A 343 1.68 20.55 2.70
N VAL A 344 2.50 19.48 2.72
CA VAL A 344 2.35 18.40 3.70
C VAL A 344 2.62 18.92 5.12
N SER A 345 3.65 19.72 5.31
CA SER A 345 3.96 20.35 6.62
C SER A 345 2.81 21.21 7.13
N ALA A 346 2.28 22.11 6.31
CA ALA A 346 1.16 22.98 6.66
C ALA A 346 -0.13 22.20 6.93
N LYS A 347 -0.40 21.12 6.16
CA LYS A 347 -1.54 20.23 6.37
C LYS A 347 -1.54 19.58 7.76
N PHE A 348 -0.37 19.27 8.30
CA PHE A 348 -0.23 18.69 9.63
C PHE A 348 0.08 19.72 10.74
N GLY A 349 -0.27 21.00 10.52
CA GLY A 349 -0.29 22.05 11.54
C GLY A 349 1.04 22.74 11.77
N ILE A 350 2.06 22.53 10.91
CA ILE A 350 3.36 23.20 11.02
C ILE A 350 3.30 24.52 10.25
N ASN A 351 3.79 25.61 10.84
CA ASN A 351 3.99 26.86 10.14
C ASN A 351 5.18 26.74 9.18
N VAL A 352 5.03 27.20 7.96
CA VAL A 352 6.02 27.04 6.89
C VAL A 352 6.50 28.39 6.41
N VAL A 353 7.81 28.57 6.33
CA VAL A 353 8.43 29.64 5.54
C VAL A 353 8.88 29.05 4.23
N LEU A 354 8.20 29.40 3.14
CA LEU A 354 8.54 28.91 1.79
C LEU A 354 9.37 29.98 1.06
N LEU A 355 10.67 29.73 0.95
CA LEU A 355 11.63 30.64 0.37
C LEU A 355 12.09 30.18 -1.01
N ASP A 356 12.14 31.12 -1.97
CA ASP A 356 12.82 30.93 -3.26
C ASP A 356 13.70 32.16 -3.59
N GLN A 357 14.57 32.02 -4.60
CA GLN A 357 15.48 33.08 -5.01
C GLN A 357 14.79 34.29 -5.61
N ASN A 358 13.56 34.15 -6.14
CA ASN A 358 12.77 35.20 -6.74
C ASN A 358 11.27 35.00 -6.52
N LYS A 359 10.51 36.07 -6.71
CA LYS A 359 9.06 36.06 -6.49
C LYS A 359 8.34 35.10 -7.44
N GLU A 360 8.74 35.00 -8.67
CA GLU A 360 8.13 34.12 -9.68
C GLU A 360 8.26 32.65 -9.27
N GLY A 361 9.37 32.26 -8.64
CA GLY A 361 9.57 30.92 -8.07
C GLY A 361 8.57 30.63 -6.95
N VAL A 362 8.45 31.57 -6.01
CA VAL A 362 7.51 31.48 -4.90
C VAL A 362 6.06 31.40 -5.39
N ASP A 363 5.67 32.27 -6.33
CA ASP A 363 4.31 32.33 -6.88
C ASP A 363 3.93 31.02 -7.60
N ARG A 364 4.86 30.42 -8.36
CA ARG A 364 4.67 29.08 -8.97
C ARG A 364 4.47 28.00 -7.92
N GLY A 365 5.24 28.05 -6.83
CA GLY A 365 5.12 27.09 -5.72
C GLY A 365 3.75 27.18 -5.04
N LEU A 366 3.29 28.40 -4.75
CA LEU A 366 1.96 28.64 -4.18
C LEU A 366 0.84 28.16 -5.10
N LEU A 367 0.92 28.46 -6.39
CA LEU A 367 -0.07 27.99 -7.38
C LEU A 367 -0.14 26.45 -7.42
N SER A 368 0.99 25.79 -7.29
CA SER A 368 1.05 24.31 -7.22
C SER A 368 0.33 23.77 -5.97
N ILE A 369 0.51 24.44 -4.81
CA ILE A 369 -0.17 24.09 -3.56
C ILE A 369 -1.68 24.34 -3.68
N GLU A 370 -2.10 25.49 -4.19
CA GLU A 370 -3.51 25.83 -4.42
C GLU A 370 -4.20 24.82 -5.32
N ASN A 371 -3.58 24.45 -6.44
CA ASN A 371 -4.10 23.41 -7.34
C ASN A 371 -4.29 22.06 -6.64
N THR A 372 -3.37 21.68 -5.73
CA THR A 372 -3.46 20.45 -4.94
C THR A 372 -4.61 20.50 -3.94
N LEU A 373 -4.78 21.64 -3.29
CA LEU A 373 -5.88 21.91 -2.36
C LEU A 373 -7.23 21.89 -3.08
N ASP A 374 -7.34 22.59 -4.21
CA ASP A 374 -8.57 22.64 -5.02
C ASP A 374 -9.00 21.24 -5.49
N GLN A 375 -8.05 20.42 -5.94
CA GLN A 375 -8.35 19.03 -6.30
C GLN A 375 -8.82 18.22 -5.09
N SER A 376 -8.26 18.47 -3.90
CA SER A 376 -8.65 17.79 -2.66
C SER A 376 -10.04 18.20 -2.21
N VAL A 377 -10.39 19.48 -2.33
CA VAL A 377 -11.74 20.00 -2.06
C VAL A 377 -12.75 19.46 -3.06
N LYS A 378 -12.44 19.49 -4.37
CA LYS A 378 -13.32 18.92 -5.44
C LYS A 378 -13.59 17.44 -5.25
N ARG A 379 -12.66 16.69 -4.65
CA ARG A 379 -12.80 15.27 -4.31
C ARG A 379 -13.37 15.03 -2.90
N ASN A 380 -13.86 16.07 -2.23
CA ASN A 380 -14.38 16.04 -0.86
C ASN A 380 -13.43 15.40 0.19
N LYS A 381 -12.12 15.45 -0.04
CA LYS A 381 -11.11 14.94 0.91
C LYS A 381 -10.84 15.92 2.05
N ILE A 382 -11.04 17.21 1.83
CA ILE A 382 -10.93 18.28 2.81
C ILE A 382 -12.00 19.33 2.54
N SER A 383 -12.40 20.07 3.58
CA SER A 383 -13.30 21.20 3.42
C SER A 383 -12.58 22.45 2.86
N LYS A 384 -13.33 23.40 2.31
CA LYS A 384 -12.78 24.69 1.87
C LYS A 384 -12.18 25.48 3.07
N LYS A 385 -12.74 25.30 4.26
CA LYS A 385 -12.22 25.90 5.51
C LYS A 385 -10.84 25.33 5.82
N ASP A 386 -10.68 24.01 5.77
CA ASP A 386 -9.38 23.36 6.00
C ASP A 386 -8.35 23.80 4.96
N ALA A 387 -8.74 23.92 3.68
CA ALA A 387 -7.85 24.40 2.64
C ALA A 387 -7.32 25.80 2.91
N ASN A 388 -8.20 26.73 3.34
CA ASN A 388 -7.81 28.09 3.72
C ASN A 388 -6.88 28.09 4.95
N GLU A 389 -7.15 27.23 5.92
CA GLU A 389 -6.32 27.11 7.13
C GLU A 389 -4.93 26.57 6.80
N ILE A 390 -4.81 25.59 5.89
CA ILE A 390 -3.53 25.08 5.41
C ILE A 390 -2.74 26.19 4.72
N THR A 391 -3.37 26.94 3.82
CA THR A 391 -2.72 28.04 3.10
C THR A 391 -2.24 29.14 4.04
N SER A 392 -3.01 29.48 5.09
CA SER A 392 -2.65 30.52 6.06
C SER A 392 -1.41 30.22 6.90
N ARG A 393 -0.99 28.95 6.97
CA ARG A 393 0.25 28.52 7.65
C ARG A 393 1.51 28.71 6.80
N ILE A 394 1.37 29.06 5.51
CA ILE A 394 2.52 29.18 4.58
C ILE A 394 2.86 30.65 4.39
N LEU A 395 4.04 31.06 4.85
CA LEU A 395 4.61 32.37 4.61
C LEU A 395 5.53 32.29 3.38
N PRO A 396 5.11 32.84 2.22
CA PRO A 396 5.98 32.91 1.04
C PRO A 396 6.97 34.08 1.18
N THR A 397 8.24 33.86 0.85
CA THR A 397 9.27 34.89 0.97
C THR A 397 10.44 34.70 0.01
N ILE A 398 11.18 35.78 -0.20
CA ILE A 398 12.50 35.78 -0.86
C ILE A 398 13.63 36.21 0.08
N LYS A 399 13.30 36.40 1.38
CA LYS A 399 14.24 36.93 2.37
C LYS A 399 14.67 35.83 3.33
N TYR A 400 15.96 35.63 3.47
CA TYR A 400 16.54 34.67 4.43
C TYR A 400 16.22 35.03 5.89
N ASP A 401 16.05 36.33 6.19
CA ASP A 401 15.70 36.82 7.53
C ASP A 401 14.42 36.22 8.10
N ASP A 402 13.45 35.90 7.25
CA ASP A 402 12.16 35.26 7.63
C ASP A 402 12.32 33.84 8.16
N LEU A 403 13.49 33.20 7.93
CA LEU A 403 13.84 31.85 8.44
C LEU A 403 14.15 31.89 9.94
N LYS A 404 14.35 33.04 10.55
CA LYS A 404 14.58 33.17 12.00
C LYS A 404 13.43 32.53 12.79
N GLY A 405 13.83 31.79 13.80
CA GLY A 405 12.87 31.05 14.65
C GLY A 405 12.25 29.80 14.01
N CYS A 406 12.76 29.32 12.87
CA CYS A 406 12.47 27.98 12.40
C CYS A 406 13.15 26.93 13.28
N ASP A 407 12.44 25.84 13.56
CA ASP A 407 12.97 24.69 14.32
C ASP A 407 13.82 23.77 13.44
N LEU A 408 13.50 23.71 12.13
CA LEU A 408 14.12 22.87 11.13
C LEU A 408 14.19 23.62 9.79
N ILE A 409 15.28 23.45 9.05
CA ILE A 409 15.40 23.92 7.68
C ILE A 409 15.46 22.70 6.75
N ILE A 410 14.72 22.72 5.65
CA ILE A 410 14.75 21.69 4.60
C ILE A 410 15.07 22.36 3.26
N GLU A 411 16.21 22.03 2.71
CA GLU A 411 16.68 22.51 1.43
C GLU A 411 16.19 21.58 0.29
N ALA A 412 15.46 22.15 -0.66
CA ALA A 412 14.92 21.51 -1.85
C ALA A 412 15.19 22.34 -3.12
N VAL A 413 16.36 23.00 -3.18
CA VAL A 413 16.81 23.76 -4.34
C VAL A 413 17.35 22.86 -5.44
N PHE A 414 17.78 23.45 -6.55
CA PHE A 414 18.29 22.72 -7.71
C PHE A 414 19.45 21.77 -7.34
N GLU A 415 19.49 20.58 -7.98
CA GLU A 415 20.41 19.48 -7.67
C GLU A 415 21.81 19.75 -8.23
N ASP A 416 22.48 20.77 -7.68
CA ASP A 416 23.84 21.19 -8.00
C ASP A 416 24.62 21.47 -6.70
N PRO A 417 25.80 20.83 -6.48
CA PRO A 417 26.57 21.01 -5.28
C PRO A 417 26.94 22.46 -4.96
N LYS A 418 27.27 23.25 -5.99
CA LYS A 418 27.69 24.65 -5.80
C LYS A 418 26.54 25.51 -5.33
N ILE A 419 25.35 25.30 -5.91
CA ILE A 419 24.13 25.99 -5.49
C ILE A 419 23.78 25.63 -4.05
N LYS A 420 23.78 24.32 -3.72
CA LYS A 420 23.49 23.83 -2.36
C LYS A 420 24.50 24.38 -1.34
N TYR A 421 25.79 24.44 -1.67
CA TYR A 421 26.82 25.04 -0.80
C TYR A 421 26.58 26.53 -0.54
N SER A 422 26.24 27.28 -1.60
CA SER A 422 25.96 28.71 -1.47
C SER A 422 24.73 28.98 -0.59
N VAL A 423 23.65 28.22 -0.82
CA VAL A 423 22.41 28.33 -0.07
C VAL A 423 22.62 27.94 1.40
N THR A 424 23.32 26.83 1.67
CA THR A 424 23.63 26.40 3.04
C THR A 424 24.33 27.51 3.83
N LYS A 425 25.40 28.11 3.24
CA LYS A 425 26.15 29.20 3.89
C LYS A 425 25.29 30.44 4.13
N ALA A 426 24.49 30.84 3.13
CA ALA A 426 23.63 32.02 3.23
C ALA A 426 22.58 31.87 4.33
N VAL A 427 21.93 30.69 4.40
CA VAL A 427 20.90 30.42 5.40
C VAL A 427 21.49 30.31 6.80
N GLU A 428 22.62 29.61 6.96
CA GLU A 428 23.26 29.47 8.24
C GLU A 428 23.81 30.79 8.83
N ALA A 429 23.99 31.81 8.00
CA ALA A 429 24.31 33.15 8.50
C ALA A 429 23.13 33.83 9.25
N GLU A 430 21.91 33.44 8.92
CA GLU A 430 20.67 34.07 9.47
C GLU A 430 20.01 33.26 10.60
N ILE A 431 20.23 31.95 10.64
CA ILE A 431 19.58 31.06 11.62
C ILE A 431 20.47 30.82 12.85
N ALA A 432 19.90 30.35 13.96
CA ALA A 432 20.64 29.99 15.16
C ALA A 432 21.58 28.77 14.91
N PRO A 433 22.74 28.70 15.60
CA PRO A 433 23.76 27.68 15.34
C PRO A 433 23.35 26.23 15.62
N ASP A 434 22.34 26.02 16.41
CA ASP A 434 21.88 24.72 16.86
C ASP A 434 20.71 24.15 16.06
N ILE A 435 20.26 24.89 15.04
CA ILE A 435 19.17 24.47 14.15
C ILE A 435 19.67 23.32 13.24
N ILE A 436 18.80 22.34 13.06
CA ILE A 436 19.06 21.23 12.15
C ILE A 436 18.81 21.71 10.72
N PHE A 437 19.79 21.45 9.85
CA PHE A 437 19.72 21.73 8.43
C PHE A 437 19.62 20.41 7.65
N ALA A 438 18.52 20.22 6.96
CA ALA A 438 18.26 19.04 6.13
C ALA A 438 18.33 19.39 4.65
N THR A 439 18.81 18.46 3.83
CA THR A 439 18.76 18.54 2.36
C THR A 439 17.87 17.44 1.80
N ASN A 440 17.03 17.80 0.82
CA ASN A 440 16.16 16.85 0.08
C ASN A 440 16.86 16.33 -1.19
N THR A 441 18.18 16.33 -1.25
CA THR A 441 18.90 15.75 -2.40
C THR A 441 18.49 14.29 -2.62
N SER A 442 18.47 13.86 -3.86
CA SER A 442 18.15 12.47 -4.23
C SER A 442 19.37 11.64 -4.60
N THR A 443 20.54 12.29 -4.85
CA THR A 443 21.70 11.61 -5.42
C THR A 443 23.04 12.04 -4.86
N LEU A 444 23.12 13.23 -4.26
CA LEU A 444 24.38 13.80 -3.79
C LEU A 444 24.71 13.32 -2.36
N PRO A 445 25.94 12.84 -2.10
CA PRO A 445 26.35 12.40 -0.76
C PRO A 445 26.18 13.49 0.30
N ILE A 446 25.50 13.16 1.38
CA ILE A 446 25.22 14.08 2.48
C ILE A 446 26.50 14.57 3.14
N SER A 447 27.50 13.69 3.32
CA SER A 447 28.80 14.02 3.91
C SER A 447 29.57 15.06 3.09
N GLU A 448 29.42 15.05 1.76
CA GLU A 448 30.02 16.08 0.90
C GLU A 448 29.31 17.41 1.07
N LEU A 449 27.96 17.42 1.02
CA LEU A 449 27.18 18.64 1.18
C LEU A 449 27.36 19.26 2.58
N ALA A 450 27.50 18.45 3.60
CA ALA A 450 27.73 18.87 4.98
C ALA A 450 29.03 19.68 5.18
N LYS A 451 30.01 19.57 4.26
CA LYS A 451 31.23 20.39 4.32
C LYS A 451 30.96 21.88 4.16
N ALA A 452 29.83 22.28 3.60
CA ALA A 452 29.40 23.67 3.52
C ALA A 452 28.82 24.20 4.84
N SER A 453 28.32 23.30 5.70
CA SER A 453 27.70 23.66 6.97
C SER A 453 28.75 23.99 8.03
N ARG A 454 28.45 24.99 8.85
CA ARG A 454 29.26 25.37 10.03
C ARG A 454 29.25 24.31 11.14
N ASN A 455 28.21 23.45 11.16
CA ASN A 455 28.10 22.34 12.10
C ASN A 455 27.57 21.08 11.42
N GLN A 456 28.49 20.22 10.99
CA GLN A 456 28.13 18.98 10.27
C GLN A 456 27.30 18.01 11.12
N SER A 457 27.34 18.11 12.47
CA SER A 457 26.50 17.27 13.32
C SER A 457 25.02 17.62 13.25
N ASN A 458 24.69 18.83 12.80
CA ASN A 458 23.32 19.30 12.58
C ASN A 458 22.88 19.14 11.12
N TYR A 459 23.70 18.57 10.23
CA TYR A 459 23.39 18.39 8.82
C TYR A 459 22.93 16.95 8.54
N ILE A 460 21.81 16.79 7.80
CA ILE A 460 21.17 15.50 7.55
C ILE A 460 20.47 15.48 6.19
N GLY A 461 20.28 14.30 5.61
CA GLY A 461 19.40 14.10 4.45
C GLY A 461 17.98 13.78 4.90
N ILE A 462 16.99 14.44 4.29
CA ILE A 462 15.56 14.08 4.40
C ILE A 462 15.01 14.02 2.98
N HIS A 463 15.08 12.85 2.37
CA HIS A 463 14.71 12.62 0.98
C HIS A 463 13.25 12.23 0.86
N PHE A 464 12.45 13.10 0.25
CA PHE A 464 11.05 12.87 -0.08
C PHE A 464 10.90 12.33 -1.51
N PHE A 465 9.88 11.52 -1.71
CA PHE A 465 9.52 10.97 -3.02
C PHE A 465 8.39 11.76 -3.67
N SER A 466 8.45 11.91 -4.99
CA SER A 466 7.46 12.64 -5.79
C SER A 466 6.32 11.71 -6.25
N PRO A 467 5.04 12.16 -6.16
CA PRO A 467 4.53 13.41 -5.57
C PRO A 467 4.47 13.33 -4.04
N VAL A 468 5.02 14.35 -3.36
CA VAL A 468 5.21 14.35 -1.89
C VAL A 468 3.92 14.05 -1.12
N HIS A 469 2.77 14.54 -1.57
CA HIS A 469 1.48 14.35 -0.89
C HIS A 469 0.88 12.93 -1.05
N LEU A 470 1.38 12.15 -1.99
CA LEU A 470 0.93 10.77 -2.26
C LEU A 470 1.91 9.72 -1.72
N MET A 471 3.21 9.99 -1.83
CA MET A 471 4.25 9.06 -1.41
C MET A 471 4.40 9.05 0.11
N ASN A 472 4.29 7.87 0.71
CA ASN A 472 4.33 7.73 2.17
C ASN A 472 5.75 7.61 2.72
N LEU A 473 6.72 7.14 1.93
CA LEU A 473 8.09 6.96 2.37
C LEU A 473 8.85 8.29 2.47
N VAL A 474 9.71 8.39 3.47
CA VAL A 474 10.77 9.39 3.59
C VAL A 474 12.06 8.68 3.99
N GLU A 475 13.12 8.89 3.24
CA GLU A 475 14.46 8.37 3.53
C GLU A 475 15.24 9.39 4.36
N ILE A 476 15.70 8.99 5.54
CA ILE A 476 16.54 9.81 6.41
C ILE A 476 17.97 9.31 6.26
N ILE A 477 18.85 10.18 5.75
CA ILE A 477 20.22 9.80 5.41
C ILE A 477 21.22 10.40 6.40
N LYS A 478 21.97 9.54 7.09
CA LYS A 478 23.01 9.92 8.05
C LYS A 478 24.32 10.14 7.30
N GLY A 479 24.79 11.38 7.22
CA GLY A 479 26.17 11.66 6.83
C GLY A 479 27.17 11.19 7.92
N LYS A 480 28.43 11.08 7.57
CA LYS A 480 29.50 10.59 8.48
C LYS A 480 29.55 11.31 9.83
N ASN A 481 29.23 12.60 9.85
CA ASN A 481 29.30 13.44 11.05
C ASN A 481 27.89 13.85 11.56
N THR A 482 26.82 13.33 11.00
CA THR A 482 25.45 13.61 11.45
C THR A 482 25.24 13.14 12.88
N GLY A 483 24.82 14.04 13.76
CA GLY A 483 24.60 13.77 15.18
C GLY A 483 23.24 13.14 15.48
N HIS A 484 23.14 12.47 16.62
CA HIS A 484 21.90 11.82 17.07
C HIS A 484 20.71 12.81 17.21
N LYS A 485 20.98 14.09 17.55
CA LYS A 485 19.94 15.15 17.60
C LYS A 485 19.31 15.37 16.23
N ALA A 486 20.13 15.40 15.17
CA ALA A 486 19.61 15.59 13.81
C ALA A 486 18.75 14.40 13.36
N VAL A 487 19.20 13.17 13.64
CA VAL A 487 18.43 11.94 13.34
C VAL A 487 17.10 11.94 14.10
N ALA A 488 17.13 12.24 15.41
CA ALA A 488 15.92 12.26 16.23
C ALA A 488 14.91 13.31 15.73
N MET A 489 15.38 14.52 15.38
CA MET A 489 14.52 15.59 14.88
C MET A 489 13.91 15.25 13.51
N ALA A 490 14.71 14.66 12.62
CA ALA A 490 14.21 14.22 11.31
C ALA A 490 13.09 13.16 11.46
N LEU A 491 13.28 12.16 12.35
CA LEU A 491 12.27 11.15 12.65
C LEU A 491 11.02 11.74 13.30
N ASP A 492 11.17 12.66 14.26
CA ASP A 492 10.04 13.36 14.89
C ASP A 492 9.25 14.18 13.88
N PHE A 493 9.94 14.88 12.96
CA PHE A 493 9.30 15.61 11.87
C PHE A 493 8.51 14.69 10.93
N VAL A 494 9.13 13.60 10.47
CA VAL A 494 8.47 12.63 9.56
C VAL A 494 7.26 11.99 10.22
N LYS A 495 7.35 11.65 11.51
CA LYS A 495 6.22 11.17 12.32
C LYS A 495 5.11 12.22 12.42
N GLN A 496 5.45 13.49 12.65
CA GLN A 496 4.47 14.59 12.78
C GLN A 496 3.68 14.80 11.50
N ILE A 497 4.31 14.67 10.33
CA ILE A 497 3.65 14.77 9.01
C ILE A 497 3.03 13.43 8.55
N LYS A 498 2.95 12.43 9.43
CA LYS A 498 2.34 11.11 9.21
C LYS A 498 2.88 10.36 7.99
N LYS A 499 4.20 10.36 7.84
CA LYS A 499 4.90 9.56 6.83
C LYS A 499 5.73 8.46 7.50
N THR A 500 6.10 7.48 6.71
CA THR A 500 6.91 6.33 7.15
C THR A 500 8.38 6.64 6.92
N PRO A 501 9.23 6.72 7.96
CA PRO A 501 10.67 6.91 7.80
C PRO A 501 11.38 5.58 7.58
N ILE A 502 12.48 5.61 6.84
CA ILE A 502 13.59 4.66 6.94
C ILE A 502 14.89 5.43 7.20
N VAL A 503 15.82 4.84 7.93
CA VAL A 503 17.11 5.45 8.23
C VAL A 503 18.21 4.69 7.52
N VAL A 504 18.99 5.40 6.71
CA VAL A 504 20.09 4.81 5.93
C VAL A 504 21.38 5.61 6.11
N ASN A 505 22.51 4.98 5.86
CA ASN A 505 23.79 5.65 5.83
C ASN A 505 24.06 6.31 4.48
N ASP A 506 24.93 7.31 4.51
CA ASP A 506 25.27 8.13 3.36
C ASP A 506 26.10 7.36 2.34
N GLU A 507 25.51 7.17 1.17
CA GLU A 507 26.18 6.64 -0.02
C GLU A 507 25.49 7.26 -1.25
N ARG A 508 26.13 7.20 -2.42
CA ARG A 508 25.54 7.70 -3.65
C ARG A 508 24.25 6.97 -3.99
N TYR A 509 23.15 7.70 -4.27
CA TYR A 509 21.80 7.19 -4.53
C TYR A 509 21.08 6.62 -3.31
N PHE A 510 21.69 6.63 -2.15
CA PHE A 510 21.15 6.12 -0.89
C PHE A 510 20.66 4.66 -1.02
N TYR A 511 19.48 4.32 -0.53
CA TYR A 511 18.94 2.97 -0.64
C TYR A 511 17.89 2.86 -1.78
N ALA A 512 16.87 3.70 -1.79
CA ALA A 512 15.75 3.55 -2.72
C ALA A 512 16.15 3.74 -4.19
N ASN A 513 16.85 4.84 -4.52
CA ASN A 513 17.32 5.08 -5.88
C ASN A 513 18.37 4.06 -6.32
N ARG A 514 19.23 3.62 -5.40
CA ARG A 514 20.21 2.58 -5.63
C ARG A 514 19.57 1.26 -6.06
N CYS A 515 18.42 0.88 -5.47
CA CYS A 515 17.73 -0.36 -5.78
C CYS A 515 16.84 -0.28 -7.02
N ILE A 516 16.22 0.87 -7.32
CA ILE A 516 15.31 0.99 -8.46
C ILE A 516 16.02 1.20 -9.80
N LEU A 517 17.18 1.86 -9.82
CA LEU A 517 17.95 2.10 -11.05
C LEU A 517 18.34 0.80 -11.77
N PRO A 518 18.82 -0.27 -11.12
CA PRO A 518 19.06 -1.56 -11.76
C PRO A 518 17.84 -2.17 -12.45
N TYR A 519 16.64 -1.98 -11.89
CA TYR A 519 15.39 -2.44 -12.50
C TYR A 519 15.12 -1.74 -13.84
N ILE A 520 15.29 -0.43 -13.89
CA ILE A 520 15.15 0.37 -15.12
C ILE A 520 16.17 -0.07 -16.14
N ASN A 521 17.44 -0.10 -15.73
CA ASN A 521 18.55 -0.46 -16.60
C ASN A 521 18.43 -1.87 -17.16
N GLU A 522 17.94 -2.81 -16.34
CA GLU A 522 17.75 -4.19 -16.78
C GLU A 522 16.63 -4.32 -17.81
N GLY A 523 15.52 -3.57 -17.64
CA GLY A 523 14.46 -3.49 -18.64
C GLY A 523 14.94 -2.91 -19.97
N ILE A 524 15.79 -1.88 -19.93
CA ILE A 524 16.39 -1.28 -21.13
C ILE A 524 17.39 -2.24 -21.79
N ARG A 525 18.21 -2.99 -21.03
CA ARG A 525 19.08 -4.04 -21.56
C ARG A 525 18.31 -5.14 -22.26
N MET A 526 17.20 -5.58 -21.68
CA MET A 526 16.33 -6.58 -22.31
C MET A 526 15.80 -6.10 -23.66
N LEU A 527 15.52 -4.80 -23.80
CA LEU A 527 15.13 -4.22 -25.08
C LEU A 527 16.26 -4.36 -26.13
N ASP A 528 17.51 -4.07 -25.73
CA ASP A 528 18.70 -4.23 -26.60
C ASP A 528 18.92 -5.71 -27.00
N GLU A 529 18.64 -6.63 -26.12
CA GLU A 529 18.71 -8.08 -26.37
C GLU A 529 17.60 -8.59 -27.30
N GLY A 530 16.66 -7.73 -27.71
CA GLY A 530 15.56 -8.04 -28.61
C GLY A 530 14.36 -8.69 -27.91
N ILE A 531 14.22 -8.52 -26.60
CA ILE A 531 13.00 -8.93 -25.90
C ILE A 531 11.89 -7.92 -26.21
N GLU A 532 10.69 -8.44 -26.48
CA GLU A 532 9.55 -7.59 -26.83
C GLU A 532 9.18 -6.63 -25.69
N PRO A 533 9.01 -5.32 -25.94
CA PRO A 533 8.67 -4.33 -24.91
C PRO A 533 7.42 -4.73 -24.11
N GLY A 534 6.42 -5.28 -24.77
CA GLY A 534 5.19 -5.77 -24.13
C GLY A 534 5.42 -6.91 -23.13
N LEU A 535 6.37 -7.81 -23.41
CA LEU A 535 6.76 -8.91 -22.53
C LEU A 535 7.50 -8.36 -21.30
N ILE A 536 8.41 -7.40 -21.46
CA ILE A 536 9.15 -6.75 -20.36
C ILE A 536 8.17 -6.06 -19.40
N GLU A 537 7.30 -5.22 -19.92
CA GLU A 537 6.32 -4.47 -19.14
C GLU A 537 5.25 -5.37 -18.50
N GLY A 538 4.79 -6.37 -19.25
CA GLY A 538 3.83 -7.36 -18.76
C GLY A 538 4.38 -8.21 -17.64
N ALA A 539 5.63 -8.68 -17.75
CA ALA A 539 6.32 -9.44 -16.71
C ALA A 539 6.44 -8.65 -15.41
N ALA A 540 6.81 -7.38 -15.50
CA ALA A 540 6.91 -6.49 -14.34
C ALA A 540 5.56 -6.33 -13.62
N LYS A 541 4.47 -6.10 -14.36
CA LYS A 541 3.13 -5.97 -13.78
C LYS A 541 2.63 -7.27 -13.16
N LEU A 542 2.85 -8.40 -13.83
CA LEU A 542 2.51 -9.73 -13.31
C LEU A 542 3.34 -10.11 -12.07
N MET A 543 4.51 -9.52 -11.89
CA MET A 543 5.32 -9.66 -10.69
C MET A 543 4.76 -8.83 -9.52
N GLY A 544 3.91 -7.85 -9.78
CA GLY A 544 3.31 -6.96 -8.77
C GLY A 544 3.89 -5.55 -8.73
N MET A 545 4.77 -5.19 -9.68
CA MET A 545 5.26 -3.82 -9.79
C MET A 545 4.16 -2.89 -10.31
N PRO A 546 4.00 -1.67 -9.76
CA PRO A 546 2.97 -0.73 -10.20
C PRO A 546 3.17 -0.27 -11.65
N VAL A 547 4.42 -0.18 -12.07
CA VAL A 547 4.82 0.23 -13.42
C VAL A 547 5.97 -0.62 -13.93
N GLY A 548 6.00 -0.88 -15.23
CA GLY A 548 7.14 -1.55 -15.84
C GLY A 548 8.36 -0.64 -16.00
N PRO A 549 9.55 -1.19 -16.27
CA PRO A 549 10.80 -0.44 -16.25
C PRO A 549 10.89 0.64 -17.34
N LEU A 550 10.35 0.38 -18.53
CA LEU A 550 10.36 1.35 -19.64
C LEU A 550 9.37 2.49 -19.36
N GLN A 551 8.19 2.18 -18.82
CA GLN A 551 7.24 3.19 -18.36
C GLN A 551 7.85 4.04 -17.25
N LEU A 552 8.54 3.43 -16.28
CA LEU A 552 9.17 4.14 -15.18
C LEU A 552 10.27 5.09 -15.68
N ALA A 553 11.09 4.65 -16.63
CA ALA A 553 12.08 5.52 -17.28
C ALA A 553 11.45 6.77 -17.90
N ASP A 554 10.30 6.62 -18.57
CA ASP A 554 9.55 7.76 -19.13
C ASP A 554 9.00 8.68 -18.04
N GLU A 555 8.50 8.13 -16.93
CA GLU A 555 7.88 8.91 -15.85
C GLU A 555 8.90 9.71 -15.03
N ILE A 556 10.08 9.16 -14.76
CA ILE A 556 11.16 9.87 -14.08
C ILE A 556 11.93 10.80 -15.02
N SER A 557 11.78 10.67 -16.33
CA SER A 557 12.48 11.35 -17.42
C SER A 557 13.78 10.64 -17.85
N ILE A 558 13.81 10.25 -19.13
CA ILE A 558 15.00 9.67 -19.77
C ILE A 558 16.18 10.64 -19.74
N GLU A 559 15.90 11.96 -19.83
CA GLU A 559 16.93 13.00 -19.66
C GLU A 559 17.58 12.95 -18.27
N LEU A 560 16.78 12.67 -17.23
CA LEU A 560 17.30 12.49 -15.87
C LEU A 560 18.15 11.23 -15.78
N CYS A 561 17.71 10.12 -16.39
CA CYS A 561 18.52 8.89 -16.48
C CYS A 561 19.89 9.18 -17.13
N LEU A 562 19.92 9.97 -18.22
CA LEU A 562 21.15 10.38 -18.89
C LEU A 562 22.07 11.23 -17.99
N LYS A 563 21.49 12.19 -17.25
CA LYS A 563 22.25 13.03 -16.31
C LYS A 563 22.86 12.20 -15.17
N ILE A 564 22.08 11.29 -14.61
CA ILE A 564 22.54 10.36 -13.56
C ILE A 564 23.69 9.49 -14.09
N MET A 565 23.52 8.89 -15.27
CA MET A 565 24.53 8.08 -15.93
C MET A 565 25.83 8.85 -16.11
N LYS A 566 25.79 10.05 -16.71
CA LYS A 566 26.99 10.88 -16.95
C LYS A 566 27.68 11.32 -15.65
N ALA A 567 26.91 11.66 -14.63
CA ALA A 567 27.45 11.98 -13.30
C ALA A 567 28.14 10.78 -12.68
N THR A 568 27.61 9.57 -12.86
CA THR A 568 28.20 8.31 -12.36
C THR A 568 29.48 7.98 -13.13
N GLN A 569 29.46 8.10 -14.45
CA GLN A 569 30.65 7.93 -15.31
C GLN A 569 31.79 8.86 -14.88
N THR A 570 31.47 10.13 -14.63
CA THR A 570 32.43 11.12 -14.15
C THR A 570 33.02 10.76 -12.79
N ALA A 571 32.17 10.26 -11.86
CA ALA A 571 32.60 9.91 -10.53
C ALA A 571 33.42 8.62 -10.47
N MET A 572 33.09 7.61 -11.29
CA MET A 572 33.77 6.32 -11.33
C MET A 572 34.97 6.27 -12.29
N GLY A 573 35.04 7.20 -13.24
CA GLY A 573 36.09 7.22 -14.24
C GLY A 573 36.21 5.89 -15.00
N ASN A 574 37.42 5.36 -15.08
CA ASN A 574 37.71 4.10 -15.79
C ASN A 574 37.06 2.85 -15.17
N SER A 575 36.55 2.96 -13.93
CA SER A 575 35.87 1.85 -13.25
C SER A 575 34.37 1.76 -13.56
N TYR A 576 33.85 2.69 -14.37
CA TYR A 576 32.44 2.68 -14.75
C TYR A 576 32.11 1.45 -15.62
N PRO A 577 31.18 0.60 -15.21
CA PRO A 577 30.77 -0.56 -16.00
C PRO A 577 29.82 -0.14 -17.11
N TYR A 578 30.37 0.16 -18.30
CA TYR A 578 29.57 0.53 -19.45
C TYR A 578 28.47 -0.49 -19.74
N SER A 579 27.29 0.00 -20.07
CA SER A 579 26.09 -0.80 -20.28
C SER A 579 25.43 -0.49 -21.64
N PRO A 580 24.89 -1.50 -22.37
CA PRO A 580 24.04 -1.23 -23.52
C PRO A 580 22.88 -0.26 -23.24
N ALA A 581 22.35 -0.27 -22.02
CA ALA A 581 21.34 0.68 -21.59
C ALA A 581 21.78 2.14 -21.73
N ASP A 582 23.07 2.42 -21.53
CA ASP A 582 23.62 3.77 -21.65
C ASP A 582 23.48 4.31 -23.08
N THR A 583 23.80 3.48 -24.07
CA THR A 583 23.66 3.82 -25.50
C THR A 583 22.20 4.10 -25.88
N ILE A 584 21.27 3.29 -25.32
CA ILE A 584 19.84 3.46 -25.61
C ILE A 584 19.33 4.77 -25.02
N VAL A 585 19.68 5.07 -23.77
CA VAL A 585 19.31 6.33 -23.10
C VAL A 585 19.86 7.55 -23.86
N GLU A 586 21.13 7.50 -24.30
CA GLU A 586 21.73 8.57 -25.11
C GLU A 586 20.99 8.74 -26.44
N LYS A 587 20.71 7.67 -27.15
CA LYS A 587 20.00 7.70 -28.43
C LYS A 587 18.59 8.27 -28.27
N MET A 588 17.83 7.85 -27.27
CA MET A 588 16.50 8.39 -27.00
C MET A 588 16.54 9.89 -26.75
N CYS A 589 17.50 10.38 -25.95
CA CYS A 589 17.67 11.80 -25.70
C CYS A 589 18.05 12.59 -26.97
N ASN A 590 18.96 12.06 -27.81
CA ASN A 590 19.38 12.69 -29.07
C ASN A 590 18.22 12.81 -30.07
N GLU A 591 17.24 11.91 -30.00
CA GLU A 591 16.01 11.95 -30.80
C GLU A 591 14.90 12.81 -30.16
N GLY A 592 15.20 13.55 -29.08
CA GLY A 592 14.23 14.39 -28.35
C GLY A 592 13.17 13.62 -27.58
N ARG A 593 13.42 12.33 -27.32
CA ARG A 593 12.51 11.44 -26.58
C ARG A 593 12.91 11.36 -25.12
N MET A 594 12.55 12.42 -24.38
CA MET A 594 13.01 12.61 -23.00
C MET A 594 12.02 12.08 -21.94
N GLY A 595 10.98 11.33 -22.34
CA GLY A 595 9.98 10.75 -21.47
C GLY A 595 8.65 11.52 -21.46
N ARG A 596 7.80 11.24 -20.48
CA ARG A 596 6.44 11.77 -20.36
C ARG A 596 6.37 13.29 -20.39
N LYS A 597 7.32 13.99 -19.78
CA LYS A 597 7.37 15.46 -19.73
C LYS A 597 7.49 16.09 -21.13
N SER A 598 8.17 15.42 -22.05
CA SER A 598 8.29 15.83 -23.46
C SER A 598 7.22 15.22 -24.36
N LEU A 599 6.26 14.48 -23.79
CA LEU A 599 5.23 13.69 -24.47
C LEU A 599 5.81 12.60 -25.42
N LYS A 600 7.07 12.31 -25.33
CA LYS A 600 7.83 11.38 -26.16
C LYS A 600 8.86 10.63 -25.32
N GLY A 601 8.72 9.32 -25.21
CA GLY A 601 9.63 8.43 -24.51
C GLY A 601 9.67 7.06 -25.18
N PHE A 602 9.83 5.99 -24.44
CA PHE A 602 9.59 4.63 -24.90
C PHE A 602 8.13 4.45 -25.35
N TYR A 603 7.26 5.27 -24.78
CA TYR A 603 5.86 5.38 -25.17
C TYR A 603 5.57 6.69 -25.90
N VAL A 604 4.41 6.71 -26.55
CA VAL A 604 3.79 7.92 -27.09
C VAL A 604 2.76 8.41 -26.06
N TYR A 605 2.66 9.73 -25.92
CA TYR A 605 1.71 10.38 -25.02
C TYR A 605 0.84 11.37 -25.80
N ASN A 606 -0.42 11.49 -25.43
CA ASN A 606 -1.30 12.53 -25.98
C ASN A 606 -1.01 13.89 -25.30
N ASP A 607 -1.63 14.97 -25.80
CA ASP A 607 -1.43 16.34 -25.31
C ASP A 607 -1.77 16.53 -23.81
N LYS A 608 -2.56 15.62 -23.23
CA LYS A 608 -2.87 15.59 -21.79
C LYS A 608 -1.88 14.78 -20.98
N GLY A 609 -0.80 14.29 -21.59
CA GLY A 609 0.21 13.45 -20.94
C GLY A 609 -0.29 12.04 -20.58
N LYS A 610 -1.39 11.58 -21.18
CA LYS A 610 -1.86 10.22 -21.02
C LYS A 610 -1.12 9.32 -22.01
N ARG A 611 -0.56 8.22 -21.48
CA ARG A 611 0.17 7.22 -22.24
C ARG A 611 -0.75 6.50 -23.26
N SER A 612 -0.23 6.25 -24.46
CA SER A 612 -0.80 5.38 -25.48
C SER A 612 0.11 4.16 -25.72
N ASP A 613 0.37 3.85 -26.97
CA ASP A 613 1.19 2.71 -27.39
C ASP A 613 2.69 2.94 -27.26
N PHE A 614 3.46 1.87 -27.38
CA PHE A 614 4.90 1.99 -27.55
C PHE A 614 5.24 2.80 -28.79
N TRP A 615 6.36 3.50 -28.74
CA TRP A 615 6.86 4.20 -29.91
C TRP A 615 7.27 3.20 -31.01
N ASP A 616 6.75 3.35 -32.23
CA ASP A 616 7.04 2.45 -33.34
C ASP A 616 8.52 2.40 -33.72
N GLY A 617 9.27 3.48 -33.45
CA GLY A 617 10.71 3.52 -33.65
C GLY A 617 11.49 2.51 -32.82
N LEU A 618 10.93 1.96 -31.74
CA LEU A 618 11.56 0.87 -30.97
C LEU A 618 11.86 -0.32 -31.88
N LYS A 619 10.91 -0.70 -32.74
CA LYS A 619 11.07 -1.82 -33.69
C LYS A 619 12.09 -1.55 -34.81
N LEU A 620 12.31 -0.27 -35.11
CA LEU A 620 13.30 0.16 -36.14
C LEU A 620 14.70 0.15 -35.54
N HIS A 621 14.86 0.54 -34.31
CA HIS A 621 16.16 0.71 -33.66
C HIS A 621 16.63 -0.57 -32.95
N TRP A 622 15.72 -1.35 -32.40
CA TRP A 622 16.01 -2.58 -31.66
C TRP A 622 15.17 -3.73 -32.21
N ARG A 623 15.84 -4.61 -32.93
CA ARG A 623 15.16 -5.72 -33.60
C ARG A 623 14.67 -6.74 -32.59
N VAL A 624 13.35 -6.93 -32.52
CA VAL A 624 12.74 -7.97 -31.70
C VAL A 624 13.19 -9.35 -32.17
N SER A 625 13.69 -10.17 -31.24
CA SER A 625 14.11 -11.54 -31.50
C SER A 625 12.91 -12.43 -31.87
N LYS A 626 13.12 -13.38 -32.80
CA LYS A 626 12.10 -14.37 -33.12
C LYS A 626 11.83 -15.36 -31.96
N SER A 627 12.87 -15.62 -31.15
CA SER A 627 12.76 -16.44 -29.94
C SER A 627 12.70 -15.55 -28.73
N GLN A 628 11.61 -15.58 -27.99
CA GLN A 628 11.41 -14.82 -26.75
C GLN A 628 11.68 -15.72 -25.54
N PRO A 629 12.23 -15.18 -24.44
CA PRO A 629 12.37 -15.92 -23.19
C PRO A 629 11.00 -16.20 -22.57
N ASP A 630 10.96 -17.20 -21.68
CA ASP A 630 9.79 -17.43 -20.84
C ASP A 630 9.55 -16.22 -19.91
N ILE A 631 8.29 -15.88 -19.70
CA ILE A 631 7.90 -14.73 -18.87
C ILE A 631 8.42 -14.85 -17.43
N THR A 632 8.59 -16.07 -16.92
CA THR A 632 9.15 -16.33 -15.59
C THR A 632 10.64 -15.94 -15.53
N GLU A 633 11.40 -16.16 -16.60
CA GLU A 633 12.80 -15.71 -16.68
C GLU A 633 12.88 -14.17 -16.63
N VAL A 634 12.01 -13.49 -17.38
CA VAL A 634 11.95 -12.01 -17.38
C VAL A 634 11.58 -11.48 -15.99
N LYS A 635 10.57 -12.06 -15.34
CA LYS A 635 10.17 -11.72 -13.96
C LYS A 635 11.33 -11.89 -12.97
N ILE A 636 11.96 -13.04 -12.96
CA ILE A 636 13.07 -13.33 -12.05
C ILE A 636 14.24 -12.38 -12.29
N ARG A 637 14.56 -12.08 -13.53
CA ARG A 637 15.64 -11.17 -13.90
C ARG A 637 15.36 -9.74 -13.40
N LEU A 638 14.14 -9.23 -13.57
CA LEU A 638 13.73 -7.92 -13.07
C LEU A 638 13.67 -7.87 -11.52
N ALA A 639 13.25 -8.94 -10.86
CA ALA A 639 13.24 -9.01 -9.41
C ALA A 639 14.68 -9.04 -8.84
N MET A 640 15.53 -9.94 -9.35
CA MET A 640 16.90 -10.10 -8.87
C MET A 640 17.75 -8.86 -9.09
N SER A 641 17.52 -8.06 -10.13
CA SER A 641 18.25 -6.81 -10.33
C SER A 641 18.07 -5.80 -9.18
N GLN A 642 16.91 -5.81 -8.52
CA GLN A 642 16.59 -4.97 -7.37
C GLN A 642 17.06 -5.59 -6.06
N VAL A 643 16.76 -6.88 -5.89
CA VAL A 643 17.04 -7.64 -4.66
C VAL A 643 18.53 -7.70 -4.37
N LEU A 644 19.34 -8.02 -5.37
CA LEU A 644 20.79 -8.10 -5.21
C LEU A 644 21.38 -6.76 -4.78
N GLU A 645 20.83 -5.65 -5.28
CA GLU A 645 21.31 -4.34 -4.88
C GLU A 645 20.88 -3.96 -3.46
N ALA A 646 19.66 -4.38 -3.05
CA ALA A 646 19.22 -4.22 -1.66
C ALA A 646 20.12 -5.01 -0.69
N VAL A 647 20.51 -6.24 -1.07
CA VAL A 647 21.41 -7.08 -0.28
C VAL A 647 22.82 -6.48 -0.23
N ARG A 648 23.35 -5.98 -1.35
CA ARG A 648 24.65 -5.27 -1.37
C ARG A 648 24.64 -4.02 -0.51
N ALA A 649 23.54 -3.25 -0.52
CA ALA A 649 23.38 -2.09 0.35
C ALA A 649 23.43 -2.47 1.84
N LEU A 650 22.95 -3.66 2.21
CA LEU A 650 23.07 -4.21 3.55
C LEU A 650 24.53 -4.63 3.87
N GLU A 651 25.20 -5.36 2.96
CA GLU A 651 26.58 -5.78 3.13
C GLU A 651 27.56 -4.61 3.25
N GLU A 652 27.32 -3.53 2.51
CA GLU A 652 28.12 -2.31 2.52
C GLU A 652 27.76 -1.36 3.67
N GLY A 653 26.75 -1.70 4.48
CA GLY A 653 26.33 -0.90 5.63
C GLY A 653 25.57 0.38 5.28
N VAL A 654 25.07 0.53 4.05
CA VAL A 654 24.15 1.62 3.68
C VAL A 654 22.81 1.41 4.38
N LEU A 655 22.36 0.15 4.45
CA LEU A 655 21.21 -0.29 5.21
C LEU A 655 21.70 -1.03 6.46
N GLU A 656 21.18 -0.69 7.63
CA GLU A 656 21.55 -1.35 8.91
C GLU A 656 20.45 -2.30 9.41
N ASP A 657 19.22 -2.13 8.96
CA ASP A 657 18.05 -2.92 9.39
C ASP A 657 17.24 -3.39 8.18
N ILE A 658 17.10 -4.70 8.03
CA ILE A 658 16.37 -5.30 6.90
C ILE A 658 14.88 -4.94 6.88
N ARG A 659 14.27 -4.59 8.04
CA ARG A 659 12.88 -4.10 8.09
C ARG A 659 12.73 -2.75 7.40
N GLU A 660 13.70 -1.84 7.58
CA GLU A 660 13.76 -0.56 6.88
C GLU A 660 13.94 -0.79 5.37
N GLY A 661 14.72 -1.80 5.00
CA GLY A 661 14.91 -2.20 3.62
C GLY A 661 13.62 -2.71 2.97
N ASP A 662 12.92 -3.63 3.61
CA ASP A 662 11.67 -4.18 3.07
C ASP A 662 10.55 -3.14 3.02
N VAL A 663 10.34 -2.38 4.11
CA VAL A 663 9.37 -1.28 4.14
C VAL A 663 9.72 -0.20 3.11
N GLY A 664 11.00 0.16 3.03
CA GLY A 664 11.52 1.14 2.07
C GLY A 664 11.27 0.71 0.62
N ALA A 665 11.47 -0.56 0.31
CA ALA A 665 11.26 -1.12 -1.02
C ALA A 665 9.77 -1.08 -1.43
N VAL A 666 8.90 -1.56 -0.56
CA VAL A 666 7.45 -1.62 -0.83
C VAL A 666 6.86 -0.22 -0.98
N LEU A 667 7.21 0.72 -0.08
CA LEU A 667 6.63 2.07 -0.08
C LEU A 667 7.34 3.06 -1.01
N GLY A 668 8.64 2.87 -1.27
CA GLY A 668 9.46 3.80 -2.02
C GLY A 668 9.34 3.66 -3.52
N TRP A 669 9.48 2.45 -4.01
CA TRP A 669 9.42 2.21 -5.46
C TRP A 669 8.44 1.11 -5.88
N GLY A 670 7.60 0.64 -4.93
CA GLY A 670 6.55 -0.32 -5.23
C GLY A 670 7.09 -1.72 -5.53
N PHE A 671 8.20 -2.12 -4.89
CA PHE A 671 8.65 -3.51 -4.96
C PHE A 671 7.49 -4.42 -4.54
N GLN A 672 7.35 -5.53 -5.25
CA GLN A 672 6.21 -6.46 -5.13
C GLN A 672 5.73 -6.66 -3.68
N PRO A 673 4.61 -6.03 -3.25
CA PRO A 673 4.21 -5.99 -1.84
C PRO A 673 3.93 -7.37 -1.23
N TRP A 674 3.43 -8.30 -2.06
CA TRP A 674 3.10 -9.66 -1.64
C TRP A 674 4.31 -10.46 -1.12
N SER A 675 5.53 -10.06 -1.50
CA SER A 675 6.76 -10.71 -1.03
C SER A 675 7.26 -10.19 0.32
N GLY A 676 6.66 -9.09 0.81
CA GLY A 676 7.11 -8.39 2.01
C GLY A 676 8.29 -7.45 1.78
N GLY A 677 8.96 -7.54 0.63
CA GLY A 677 10.14 -6.77 0.24
C GLY A 677 11.29 -7.66 -0.23
N PRO A 678 12.48 -7.09 -0.54
CA PRO A 678 13.63 -7.83 -1.06
C PRO A 678 14.11 -8.98 -0.16
N PHE A 679 14.24 -8.72 1.13
CA PHE A 679 14.72 -9.71 2.11
C PHE A 679 13.65 -10.76 2.41
N GLY A 680 12.39 -10.33 2.56
CA GLY A 680 11.24 -11.22 2.68
C GLY A 680 11.10 -12.15 1.47
N TRP A 681 11.39 -11.65 0.27
CA TRP A 681 11.34 -12.46 -0.96
C TRP A 681 12.42 -13.54 -0.98
N ILE A 682 13.64 -13.24 -0.56
CA ILE A 682 14.71 -14.25 -0.44
C ILE A 682 14.34 -15.32 0.59
N ASP A 683 13.82 -14.92 1.75
CA ASP A 683 13.37 -15.87 2.78
C ASP A 683 12.25 -16.79 2.27
N MET A 684 11.37 -16.24 1.43
CA MET A 684 10.27 -16.98 0.81
C MET A 684 10.75 -18.01 -0.22
N ILE A 685 11.66 -17.64 -1.13
CA ILE A 685 12.14 -18.55 -2.17
C ILE A 685 13.22 -19.53 -1.66
N GLY A 686 13.82 -19.20 -0.53
CA GLY A 686 14.93 -19.94 0.08
C GLY A 686 16.29 -19.56 -0.47
N THR A 687 17.26 -19.35 0.42
CA THR A 687 18.62 -18.88 0.08
C THR A 687 19.34 -19.79 -0.92
N LYS A 688 19.24 -21.10 -0.73
CA LYS A 688 19.84 -22.07 -1.64
C LYS A 688 19.34 -21.93 -3.09
N ARG A 689 18.05 -21.69 -3.25
CA ARG A 689 17.43 -21.44 -4.57
C ARG A 689 17.87 -20.09 -5.13
N ALA A 690 18.00 -19.08 -4.28
CA ALA A 690 18.50 -17.77 -4.68
C ALA A 690 19.93 -17.84 -5.23
N ILE A 691 20.84 -18.61 -4.62
CA ILE A 691 22.19 -18.88 -5.12
C ILE A 691 22.15 -19.50 -6.53
N VAL A 692 21.34 -20.54 -6.73
CA VAL A 692 21.20 -21.18 -8.04
C VAL A 692 20.67 -20.20 -9.10
N ILE A 693 19.74 -19.34 -8.74
CA ILE A 693 19.22 -18.28 -9.62
C ILE A 693 20.34 -17.31 -9.98
N CYS A 694 21.10 -16.82 -9.01
CA CYS A 694 22.26 -15.94 -9.23
C CYS A 694 23.26 -16.55 -10.18
N ASP A 695 23.65 -17.81 -9.98
CA ASP A 695 24.61 -18.52 -10.83
C ASP A 695 24.14 -18.63 -12.27
N ASN A 696 22.86 -18.95 -12.47
CA ASN A 696 22.27 -19.04 -13.81
C ASN A 696 22.21 -17.67 -14.49
N LEU A 697 21.77 -16.63 -13.77
CA LEU A 697 21.72 -15.27 -14.32
C LEU A 697 23.12 -14.71 -14.58
N THR A 698 24.10 -14.99 -13.72
CA THR A 698 25.49 -14.57 -13.90
C THR A 698 26.08 -15.18 -15.17
N LYS A 699 25.86 -16.48 -15.40
CA LYS A 699 26.33 -17.17 -16.61
C LYS A 699 25.69 -16.61 -17.89
N LYS A 700 24.40 -16.27 -17.85
CA LYS A 700 23.68 -15.76 -19.03
C LYS A 700 23.85 -14.27 -19.26
N HIS A 701 23.85 -13.48 -18.19
CA HIS A 701 23.68 -12.03 -18.26
C HIS A 701 24.81 -11.23 -17.61
N GLY A 702 25.79 -11.90 -17.01
CA GLY A 702 27.03 -11.29 -16.51
C GLY A 702 27.03 -10.98 -15.00
N ILE A 703 28.18 -10.48 -14.56
CA ILE A 703 28.60 -10.37 -13.15
C ILE A 703 27.65 -9.52 -12.26
N ARG A 704 26.83 -8.65 -12.85
CA ARG A 704 25.84 -7.87 -12.10
C ARG A 704 24.85 -8.72 -11.30
N PHE A 705 24.70 -10.00 -11.66
CA PHE A 705 23.91 -10.98 -10.94
C PHE A 705 24.72 -11.88 -10.02
N SER A 706 26.01 -11.58 -9.77
CA SER A 706 26.84 -12.36 -8.87
C SER A 706 26.21 -12.51 -7.48
N THR A 707 26.34 -13.69 -6.92
CA THR A 707 25.81 -14.06 -5.61
C THR A 707 26.50 -13.22 -4.52
N PRO A 708 25.75 -12.47 -3.67
CA PRO A 708 26.29 -11.79 -2.49
C PRO A 708 26.86 -12.77 -1.47
N GLU A 709 27.90 -12.37 -0.74
CA GLU A 709 28.58 -13.22 0.26
C GLU A 709 27.64 -13.70 1.36
N ILE A 710 26.72 -12.84 1.81
CA ILE A 710 25.76 -13.19 2.85
C ILE A 710 24.86 -14.38 2.48
N PHE A 711 24.59 -14.63 1.18
CA PHE A 711 23.81 -15.78 0.78
C PHE A 711 24.49 -17.10 1.13
N PHE A 712 25.83 -17.18 1.00
CA PHE A 712 26.58 -18.38 1.39
C PHE A 712 26.56 -18.58 2.91
N GLU A 713 26.60 -17.48 3.69
CA GLU A 713 26.49 -17.56 5.14
C GLU A 713 25.09 -18.00 5.60
N LEU A 714 24.03 -17.49 4.97
CA LEU A 714 22.65 -17.89 5.22
C LEU A 714 22.42 -19.37 4.87
N ASP A 715 22.96 -19.84 3.73
CA ASP A 715 22.86 -21.25 3.32
C ASP A 715 23.61 -22.17 4.30
N ARG A 716 24.82 -21.77 4.72
CA ARG A 716 25.63 -22.51 5.70
C ARG A 716 24.93 -22.64 7.06
N THR A 717 24.19 -21.63 7.49
CA THR A 717 23.46 -21.62 8.77
C THR A 717 22.07 -22.22 8.67
N GLY A 718 21.57 -22.43 7.46
CA GLY A 718 20.19 -22.89 7.21
C GLY A 718 19.13 -21.87 7.61
N LYS A 719 19.48 -20.59 7.72
CA LYS A 719 18.59 -19.51 8.14
C LYS A 719 18.25 -18.59 6.96
N GLY A 720 17.06 -18.02 6.97
CA GLY A 720 16.73 -16.85 6.16
C GLY A 720 17.20 -15.56 6.82
N PHE A 721 17.04 -14.43 6.14
CA PHE A 721 17.47 -13.11 6.62
C PHE A 721 16.87 -12.77 8.00
N TYR A 722 15.54 -12.90 8.15
CA TYR A 722 14.87 -12.54 9.40
C TYR A 722 15.33 -13.40 10.59
N ALA A 723 15.49 -14.71 10.37
CA ALA A 723 16.00 -15.63 11.40
C ALA A 723 17.49 -15.40 11.72
N TYR A 724 18.29 -14.99 10.72
CA TYR A 724 19.70 -14.69 10.91
C TYR A 724 19.93 -13.44 11.75
N TYR A 725 19.17 -12.37 11.47
CA TYR A 725 19.21 -11.12 12.24
C TYR A 725 18.36 -11.15 13.53
N ASN A 726 17.81 -12.32 13.92
CA ASN A 726 16.94 -12.50 15.10
C ASN A 726 15.74 -11.55 15.14
N ILE A 727 15.13 -11.28 13.99
CA ILE A 727 13.93 -10.46 13.85
C ILE A 727 12.72 -11.40 13.78
N ASN A 728 11.80 -11.28 14.76
CA ASN A 728 10.59 -12.10 14.88
C ASN A 728 9.37 -11.48 14.21
#